data_e3dabde60e5f1c816b24e43f1dc1e0e0
#
_entry.id   e3dabde60e5f1c816b24e43f1dc1e0e0
#
_cell.length_a   1.000
_cell.length_b   1.000
_cell.length_c   1.000
_cell.angle_alpha   90.00
_cell.angle_beta   90.00
_cell.angle_gamma   90.00
#
_symmetry.space_group_name_H-M   'P 1'
#
loop_
_entity.id
_entity.type
_entity.pdbx_description
1 polymer ?
#
loop_
_entity_poly.entity_id
_entity_poly.type
_entity_poly.pdbx_seq_one_letter_code
_entity_poly.pdbx_strand_id
1 'polypeptide(L)'
;MRYLPRRAFYVSGGGKLKRNYPWWFCLLPLPLVWWAAVAVASHWQTGGLNSVLAALNAALAAPFEFNIAENAKRGQHFKDWLCPDSMEFAADHFKIDGRFGRVLYLQDFASYLKDSFVSELCDLDRDLMLSIDILPVPTDEAARQLQNTLLGVETNAANWQRRQNANNNFSAAIPYDMELQRKETKEMLDDLTTRDQRMMFGLVTLVHLADSKRQLDSDTETLLSVGRKHLCQLSTLRWQQRDGLDTVLPYGVRRIQALRTLTTESTAVLIPFRAQEIMQAGGIYYGQNAVSKNRIVADRRLLLNGNSFRLGVSGSGKSMSAKEEIVQIALATEDDILILDPESEFGHLTRALGGEVIQISAASDTHINALDMDKEYGDDRNPIIAKSEFVLSLFEQLAGSLTAAEKSILGRCTELLYKPYLDRGCTGTPPTLKDFYRLLKMQPETEAQGLALSSELFITGTLNTFARHTNVNTRARIIDYDIRELGEQLMPLGMLVTLDAIYNRVIQNWKAGRRTWIVCDEFYLLFRYEYSSNFFYKLWKRIRKYNGLITGLTQNVDELLRSDTARLMLANSEFLIMLNQSATDRGELAKLLNISDTQLGYITNVPAGCGLIRCAGNLVPFTNSFPTDTKLYRLMTTKPDERLKE
;
A
#
# COMPACT_ATOMS: atom_id res chain seq x y z
N MET A 1 -36.15 -10.52 25.81
CA MET A 1 -34.72 -10.59 25.36
C MET A 1 -34.62 -10.22 23.90
N ARG A 2 -34.08 -9.04 23.57
CA ARG A 2 -33.91 -8.58 22.17
C ARG A 2 -32.63 -9.22 21.63
N TYR A 3 -32.75 -10.11 20.66
CA TYR A 3 -31.63 -10.70 19.95
C TYR A 3 -30.86 -9.62 19.20
N LEU A 4 -29.53 -9.56 19.39
CA LEU A 4 -28.64 -8.78 18.54
C LEU A 4 -28.60 -9.41 17.14
N PRO A 5 -28.58 -8.61 16.06
CA PRO A 5 -28.61 -9.14 14.70
C PRO A 5 -27.32 -9.91 14.38
N ARG A 6 -27.48 -11.09 13.81
CA ARG A 6 -26.40 -11.91 13.26
C ARG A 6 -25.69 -11.12 12.14
N ARG A 7 -24.38 -11.16 12.13
CA ARG A 7 -23.57 -10.62 11.02
C ARG A 7 -23.12 -11.76 10.13
N ALA A 8 -23.65 -11.80 8.91
CA ALA A 8 -23.12 -12.63 7.84
C ALA A 8 -22.10 -11.81 7.04
N PHE A 9 -20.94 -12.41 6.73
CA PHE A 9 -19.90 -11.80 5.94
C PHE A 9 -19.83 -12.50 4.58
N TYR A 10 -19.84 -11.71 3.51
CA TYR A 10 -19.74 -12.20 2.14
C TYR A 10 -18.34 -11.94 1.60
N VAL A 11 -17.77 -12.92 0.95
CA VAL A 11 -16.51 -12.83 0.22
C VAL A 11 -16.75 -13.28 -1.21
N SER A 12 -16.69 -12.35 -2.16
CA SER A 12 -16.70 -12.69 -3.58
C SER A 12 -15.25 -12.73 -4.08
N GLY A 13 -14.79 -13.90 -4.49
CA GLY A 13 -13.57 -14.05 -5.28
C GLY A 13 -13.77 -13.51 -6.70
N GLY A 14 -12.77 -12.80 -7.23
CA GLY A 14 -12.78 -12.15 -8.53
C GLY A 14 -12.79 -13.14 -9.71
N GLY A 15 -13.95 -13.65 -10.07
CA GLY A 15 -14.17 -14.41 -11.30
C GLY A 15 -14.83 -13.55 -12.37
N LYS A 16 -14.36 -13.62 -13.62
CA LYS A 16 -14.94 -12.94 -14.79
C LYS A 16 -16.45 -13.09 -14.79
N LEU A 17 -17.17 -11.99 -14.65
CA LEU A 17 -18.62 -11.88 -14.79
C LEU A 17 -19.07 -12.41 -16.18
N LYS A 18 -19.30 -13.71 -16.30
CA LYS A 18 -20.24 -14.24 -17.27
C LYS A 18 -21.64 -13.93 -16.76
N ARG A 19 -22.53 -13.51 -17.65
CA ARG A 19 -23.90 -13.00 -17.45
C ARG A 19 -24.87 -13.83 -16.57
N ASN A 20 -24.40 -14.72 -15.71
CA ASN A 20 -25.19 -15.44 -14.73
C ASN A 20 -24.83 -14.93 -13.35
N TYR A 21 -25.60 -13.96 -12.85
CA TYR A 21 -25.46 -13.49 -11.48
C TYR A 21 -25.67 -14.66 -10.51
N PRO A 22 -24.80 -14.83 -9.47
CA PRO A 22 -25.01 -15.85 -8.46
C PRO A 22 -26.37 -15.61 -7.77
N TRP A 23 -27.15 -16.65 -7.52
CA TRP A 23 -28.48 -16.58 -6.91
C TRP A 23 -28.54 -15.78 -5.58
N TRP A 24 -27.46 -15.76 -4.80
CA TRP A 24 -27.36 -14.96 -3.57
C TRP A 24 -27.33 -13.44 -3.82
N PHE A 25 -27.01 -12.98 -5.04
CA PHE A 25 -27.15 -11.58 -5.42
C PHE A 25 -28.63 -11.12 -5.36
N CYS A 26 -29.55 -12.06 -5.47
CA CYS A 26 -30.97 -11.80 -5.30
C CYS A 26 -31.37 -11.50 -3.83
N LEU A 27 -30.51 -11.81 -2.86
CA LEU A 27 -30.73 -11.52 -1.43
C LEU A 27 -30.16 -10.16 -1.00
N LEU A 28 -29.27 -9.57 -1.80
CA LEU A 28 -28.74 -8.21 -1.57
C LEU A 28 -29.81 -7.09 -1.58
N PRO A 29 -30.93 -7.18 -2.29
CA PRO A 29 -31.95 -6.15 -2.26
C PRO A 29 -32.95 -6.27 -1.09
N LEU A 30 -32.80 -7.21 -0.15
CA LEU A 30 -33.74 -7.27 1.00
C LEU A 30 -33.79 -5.98 1.84
N PRO A 31 -32.69 -5.25 2.12
CA PRO A 31 -32.75 -3.92 2.71
C PRO A 31 -33.35 -2.88 1.76
N LEU A 32 -33.12 -2.99 0.45
CA LEU A 32 -33.70 -2.13 -0.58
C LEU A 32 -35.18 -2.43 -0.79
N VAL A 33 -35.59 -3.71 -0.72
CA VAL A 33 -37.00 -4.12 -0.74
C VAL A 33 -37.71 -3.69 0.53
N TRP A 34 -37.05 -3.74 1.69
CA TRP A 34 -37.62 -3.21 2.94
C TRP A 34 -37.73 -1.68 2.89
N TRP A 35 -36.72 -0.99 2.34
CA TRP A 35 -36.77 0.46 2.12
C TRP A 35 -37.82 0.85 1.08
N ALA A 36 -37.95 0.08 0.00
CA ALA A 36 -39.01 0.24 -0.99
C ALA A 36 -40.41 -0.04 -0.38
N ALA A 37 -40.52 -1.06 0.48
CA ALA A 37 -41.76 -1.33 1.20
C ALA A 37 -42.15 -0.22 2.19
N VAL A 38 -41.17 0.40 2.85
CA VAL A 38 -41.39 1.58 3.71
C VAL A 38 -41.75 2.82 2.89
N ALA A 39 -41.07 3.04 1.75
CA ALA A 39 -41.41 4.11 0.81
C ALA A 39 -42.78 3.90 0.17
N VAL A 40 -43.15 2.67 -0.15
CA VAL A 40 -44.48 2.26 -0.63
C VAL A 40 -45.54 2.48 0.44
N ALA A 41 -45.28 2.12 1.69
CA ALA A 41 -46.20 2.37 2.80
C ALA A 41 -46.43 3.89 3.06
N SER A 42 -45.41 4.72 2.87
CA SER A 42 -45.51 6.17 2.98
C SER A 42 -46.24 6.82 1.79
N HIS A 43 -46.17 6.21 0.59
CA HIS A 43 -46.89 6.69 -0.60
C HIS A 43 -48.31 6.13 -0.73
N TRP A 44 -48.66 5.09 0.05
CA TRP A 44 -50.02 4.54 0.07
C TRP A 44 -51.09 5.57 0.53
N GLN A 45 -50.68 6.60 1.27
CA GLN A 45 -51.56 7.68 1.68
C GLN A 45 -51.86 8.73 0.59
N THR A 46 -51.13 8.73 -0.54
CA THR A 46 -51.22 9.82 -1.54
C THR A 46 -51.43 9.37 -2.99
N GLY A 47 -51.41 8.08 -3.33
CA GLY A 47 -51.58 7.67 -4.72
C GLY A 47 -51.93 6.18 -4.90
N GLY A 48 -52.84 5.89 -5.81
CA GLY A 48 -53.40 4.57 -6.02
C GLY A 48 -52.36 3.49 -6.44
N LEU A 49 -52.82 2.24 -6.43
CA LEU A 49 -52.05 1.01 -6.72
C LEU A 49 -51.11 1.08 -7.95
N ASN A 50 -51.48 1.87 -8.96
CA ASN A 50 -50.72 2.05 -10.20
C ASN A 50 -49.41 2.88 -10.01
N SER A 51 -49.38 3.83 -9.10
CA SER A 51 -48.19 4.61 -8.80
C SER A 51 -47.17 3.81 -7.98
N VAL A 52 -47.67 2.93 -7.12
CA VAL A 52 -46.85 1.98 -6.35
C VAL A 52 -46.22 0.94 -7.26
N LEU A 53 -46.95 0.40 -8.21
CA LEU A 53 -46.43 -0.52 -9.22
C LEU A 53 -45.44 0.15 -10.16
N ALA A 54 -45.63 1.41 -10.52
CA ALA A 54 -44.68 2.18 -11.33
C ALA A 54 -43.37 2.48 -10.57
N ALA A 55 -43.42 2.80 -9.30
CA ALA A 55 -42.25 3.03 -8.45
C ALA A 55 -41.45 1.74 -8.20
N LEU A 56 -42.14 0.61 -7.98
CA LEU A 56 -41.51 -0.73 -7.90
C LEU A 56 -40.89 -1.17 -9.22
N ASN A 57 -41.55 -0.92 -10.35
CA ASN A 57 -40.99 -1.17 -11.68
C ASN A 57 -39.74 -0.31 -11.92
N ALA A 58 -39.73 0.95 -11.56
CA ALA A 58 -38.57 1.83 -11.73
C ALA A 58 -37.40 1.40 -10.83
N ALA A 59 -37.66 0.96 -9.61
CA ALA A 59 -36.63 0.51 -8.67
C ALA A 59 -36.02 -0.86 -9.01
N LEU A 60 -36.82 -1.76 -9.59
CA LEU A 60 -36.42 -3.14 -9.92
C LEU A 60 -35.98 -3.31 -11.40
N ALA A 61 -36.47 -2.45 -12.30
CA ALA A 61 -36.14 -2.57 -13.73
C ALA A 61 -34.72 -2.10 -14.09
N ALA A 62 -34.17 -1.16 -13.34
CA ALA A 62 -32.85 -0.62 -13.66
C ALA A 62 -31.70 -1.64 -13.60
N PRO A 63 -31.61 -2.57 -12.61
CA PRO A 63 -30.58 -3.60 -12.60
C PRO A 63 -30.96 -4.92 -13.30
N PHE A 64 -32.26 -5.24 -13.50
CA PHE A 64 -32.67 -6.60 -13.87
C PHE A 64 -33.59 -6.70 -15.09
N GLU A 65 -33.92 -5.61 -15.79
CA GLU A 65 -34.91 -5.59 -16.90
C GLU A 65 -36.25 -6.31 -16.54
N PHE A 66 -36.63 -6.24 -15.27
CA PHE A 66 -37.78 -6.98 -14.76
C PHE A 66 -39.08 -6.16 -14.87
N ASN A 67 -39.98 -6.58 -15.74
CA ASN A 67 -41.29 -5.96 -15.88
C ASN A 67 -42.37 -6.76 -15.13
N ILE A 68 -42.71 -6.34 -13.91
CA ILE A 68 -43.70 -7.00 -13.05
C ILE A 68 -45.04 -7.20 -13.76
N ALA A 69 -45.50 -6.19 -14.51
CA ALA A 69 -46.80 -6.24 -15.16
C ALA A 69 -46.85 -7.27 -16.33
N GLU A 70 -45.76 -7.41 -17.07
CA GLU A 70 -45.61 -8.34 -18.18
C GLU A 70 -45.46 -9.79 -17.69
N ASN A 71 -44.66 -9.99 -16.64
CA ASN A 71 -44.46 -11.30 -16.06
C ASN A 71 -45.69 -11.81 -15.30
N ALA A 72 -46.46 -10.93 -14.65
CA ALA A 72 -47.76 -11.30 -14.06
C ALA A 72 -48.78 -11.77 -15.13
N LYS A 73 -48.76 -11.15 -16.33
CA LYS A 73 -49.59 -11.62 -17.48
C LYS A 73 -49.17 -13.02 -17.97
N ARG A 74 -47.91 -13.40 -17.79
CA ARG A 74 -47.39 -14.74 -18.12
C ARG A 74 -47.62 -15.75 -17.00
N GLY A 75 -48.30 -15.39 -15.93
CA GLY A 75 -48.57 -16.27 -14.78
C GLY A 75 -47.35 -16.50 -13.87
N GLN A 76 -46.26 -15.71 -14.06
CA GLN A 76 -45.05 -15.78 -13.22
C GLN A 76 -45.23 -14.90 -12.00
N HIS A 77 -44.97 -15.46 -10.83
CA HIS A 77 -45.00 -14.74 -9.56
C HIS A 77 -43.62 -14.13 -9.27
N PHE A 78 -43.60 -12.98 -8.61
CA PHE A 78 -42.35 -12.32 -8.17
C PHE A 78 -41.41 -13.28 -7.41
N LYS A 79 -41.94 -14.18 -6.62
CA LYS A 79 -41.17 -15.22 -5.92
C LYS A 79 -40.42 -16.16 -6.82
N ASP A 80 -40.96 -16.47 -8.01
CA ASP A 80 -40.35 -17.38 -8.95
C ASP A 80 -39.04 -16.86 -9.53
N TRP A 81 -38.83 -15.54 -9.46
CA TRP A 81 -37.60 -14.87 -9.86
C TRP A 81 -36.55 -14.77 -8.76
N LEU A 82 -36.98 -14.85 -7.49
CA LEU A 82 -36.10 -14.79 -6.34
C LEU A 82 -35.66 -16.18 -5.85
N CYS A 83 -36.36 -17.20 -6.23
CA CYS A 83 -36.04 -18.56 -5.86
C CYS A 83 -35.15 -19.22 -6.93
N PRO A 84 -34.20 -20.07 -6.53
CA PRO A 84 -33.48 -20.89 -7.49
C PRO A 84 -34.44 -21.83 -8.20
N ASP A 85 -34.17 -22.13 -9.49
CA ASP A 85 -35.00 -23.02 -10.31
C ASP A 85 -34.97 -24.48 -9.81
N SER A 86 -33.84 -24.89 -9.24
CA SER A 86 -33.67 -26.24 -8.71
C SER A 86 -32.78 -26.27 -7.48
N MET A 87 -33.14 -27.11 -6.50
CA MET A 87 -32.32 -27.40 -5.32
C MET A 87 -32.35 -28.89 -5.03
N GLU A 88 -31.20 -29.53 -5.04
CA GLU A 88 -31.01 -30.95 -4.72
C GLU A 88 -30.04 -31.08 -3.53
N PHE A 89 -30.41 -31.90 -2.52
CA PHE A 89 -29.56 -32.15 -1.36
C PHE A 89 -29.10 -33.59 -1.33
N ALA A 90 -27.79 -33.80 -1.32
CA ALA A 90 -27.15 -35.10 -1.17
C ALA A 90 -26.58 -35.24 0.27
N ALA A 91 -25.94 -36.35 0.55
CA ALA A 91 -25.40 -36.66 1.87
C ALA A 91 -24.29 -35.68 2.29
N ASP A 92 -23.44 -35.24 1.35
CA ASP A 92 -22.22 -34.45 1.62
C ASP A 92 -22.12 -33.14 0.83
N HIS A 93 -23.12 -32.87 -0.03
CA HIS A 93 -23.19 -31.67 -0.84
C HIS A 93 -24.63 -31.36 -1.25
N PHE A 94 -24.82 -30.19 -1.84
CA PHE A 94 -26.08 -29.80 -2.48
C PHE A 94 -25.81 -29.24 -3.88
N LYS A 95 -26.86 -29.10 -4.66
CA LYS A 95 -26.82 -28.52 -5.99
C LYS A 95 -27.90 -27.46 -6.11
N ILE A 96 -27.56 -26.29 -6.60
CA ILE A 96 -28.46 -25.16 -6.83
C ILE A 96 -28.21 -24.66 -8.24
N ASP A 97 -29.24 -24.63 -9.09
CA ASP A 97 -29.17 -24.15 -10.48
C ASP A 97 -27.97 -24.68 -11.27
N GLY A 98 -27.64 -25.96 -11.07
CA GLY A 98 -26.53 -26.63 -11.73
C GLY A 98 -25.17 -26.44 -11.06
N ARG A 99 -25.02 -25.55 -10.10
CA ARG A 99 -23.78 -25.37 -9.30
C ARG A 99 -23.80 -26.30 -8.10
N PHE A 100 -22.62 -26.79 -7.74
CA PHE A 100 -22.42 -27.65 -6.57
C PHE A 100 -22.02 -26.80 -5.36
N GLY A 101 -22.59 -27.12 -4.20
CA GLY A 101 -22.25 -26.47 -2.94
C GLY A 101 -22.00 -27.46 -1.81
N ARG A 102 -21.21 -27.08 -0.84
CA ARG A 102 -20.94 -27.91 0.34
C ARG A 102 -20.89 -27.02 1.58
N VAL A 103 -21.53 -27.50 2.64
CA VAL A 103 -21.47 -26.87 3.96
C VAL A 103 -20.43 -27.58 4.80
N LEU A 104 -19.51 -26.80 5.35
CA LEU A 104 -18.58 -27.23 6.39
C LEU A 104 -18.88 -26.48 7.69
N TYR A 105 -18.43 -27.05 8.80
CA TYR A 105 -18.49 -26.41 10.11
C TYR A 105 -17.17 -26.64 10.84
N LEU A 106 -16.88 -25.75 11.77
CA LEU A 106 -15.72 -25.88 12.63
C LEU A 106 -16.08 -26.84 13.77
N GLN A 107 -15.57 -28.06 13.65
CA GLN A 107 -15.85 -29.13 14.58
C GLN A 107 -15.04 -28.97 15.87
N ASP A 108 -13.77 -28.55 15.73
CA ASP A 108 -12.90 -28.37 16.88
C ASP A 108 -11.99 -27.16 16.67
N PHE A 109 -11.67 -26.48 17.76
CA PHE A 109 -10.86 -25.27 17.80
C PHE A 109 -9.48 -25.60 18.39
N ALA A 110 -8.45 -24.89 17.92
CA ALA A 110 -7.17 -24.89 18.61
C ALA A 110 -7.31 -24.28 20.01
N SER A 111 -6.49 -24.72 20.94
CA SER A 111 -6.41 -24.12 22.29
C SER A 111 -6.09 -22.62 22.24
N TYR A 112 -5.45 -22.18 21.17
CA TYR A 112 -5.18 -20.77 20.85
C TYR A 112 -5.53 -20.47 19.39
N LEU A 113 -6.54 -19.64 19.19
CA LEU A 113 -6.93 -19.16 17.87
C LEU A 113 -6.09 -17.93 17.49
N LYS A 114 -5.70 -17.86 16.21
CA LYS A 114 -4.99 -16.72 15.64
C LYS A 114 -5.94 -15.90 14.75
N ASP A 115 -5.82 -14.57 14.79
CA ASP A 115 -6.58 -13.64 13.95
C ASP A 115 -6.48 -13.96 12.45
N SER A 116 -5.37 -14.58 12.03
CA SER A 116 -5.13 -14.96 10.65
C SER A 116 -6.02 -16.10 10.14
N PHE A 117 -6.66 -16.89 11.02
CA PHE A 117 -7.48 -18.03 10.62
C PHE A 117 -8.67 -17.62 9.75
N VAL A 118 -9.49 -16.72 10.27
CA VAL A 118 -10.69 -16.25 9.54
C VAL A 118 -10.28 -15.42 8.31
N SER A 119 -9.23 -14.61 8.43
CA SER A 119 -8.70 -13.82 7.32
C SER A 119 -8.22 -14.72 6.18
N GLU A 120 -7.46 -15.78 6.47
CA GLU A 120 -6.96 -16.71 5.45
C GLU A 120 -8.09 -17.48 4.76
N LEU A 121 -9.13 -17.92 5.50
CA LEU A 121 -10.33 -18.50 4.91
C LEU A 121 -11.04 -17.54 3.96
N CYS A 122 -11.10 -16.28 4.34
CA CYS A 122 -11.76 -15.24 3.58
C CYS A 122 -10.95 -14.73 2.37
N ASP A 123 -9.63 -14.90 2.35
CA ASP A 123 -8.74 -14.48 1.26
C ASP A 123 -8.60 -15.50 0.13
N LEU A 124 -9.21 -16.68 0.29
CA LEU A 124 -9.27 -17.67 -0.78
C LEU A 124 -10.10 -17.13 -1.96
N ASP A 125 -9.56 -17.26 -3.17
CA ASP A 125 -10.29 -16.92 -4.42
C ASP A 125 -11.36 -17.98 -4.74
N ARG A 126 -12.42 -18.01 -3.93
CA ARG A 126 -13.53 -18.95 -3.99
C ARG A 126 -14.84 -18.28 -3.63
N ASP A 127 -15.95 -18.79 -4.19
CA ASP A 127 -17.29 -18.40 -3.77
C ASP A 127 -17.57 -19.00 -2.39
N LEU A 128 -17.38 -18.19 -1.34
CA LEU A 128 -17.48 -18.62 0.05
C LEU A 128 -18.47 -17.74 0.83
N MET A 129 -19.32 -18.37 1.63
CA MET A 129 -20.12 -17.70 2.66
C MET A 129 -19.71 -18.24 4.03
N LEU A 130 -19.37 -17.36 4.95
CA LEU A 130 -19.00 -17.67 6.33
C LEU A 130 -20.02 -17.10 7.29
N SER A 131 -20.57 -17.92 8.19
CA SER A 131 -21.43 -17.49 9.30
C SER A 131 -20.77 -17.85 10.63
N ILE A 132 -20.73 -16.87 11.53
CA ILE A 132 -20.27 -17.03 12.90
C ILE A 132 -21.42 -16.67 13.82
N ASP A 133 -21.99 -17.69 14.46
CA ASP A 133 -23.09 -17.55 15.40
C ASP A 133 -22.55 -17.50 16.82
N ILE A 134 -22.81 -16.43 17.54
CA ILE A 134 -22.37 -16.24 18.91
C ILE A 134 -23.59 -16.10 19.83
N LEU A 135 -23.64 -16.93 20.87
CA LEU A 135 -24.67 -16.90 21.89
C LEU A 135 -24.04 -16.57 23.26
N PRO A 136 -24.26 -15.38 23.76
CA PRO A 136 -23.80 -15.03 25.11
C PRO A 136 -24.51 -15.89 26.17
N VAL A 137 -23.76 -16.37 27.14
CA VAL A 137 -24.30 -17.07 28.32
C VAL A 137 -24.28 -16.10 29.51
N PRO A 138 -25.39 -15.98 30.29
CA PRO A 138 -25.38 -15.19 31.52
C PRO A 138 -24.27 -15.65 32.47
N THR A 139 -23.57 -14.69 33.10
CA THR A 139 -22.35 -14.99 33.90
C THR A 139 -22.62 -15.95 35.04
N ASP A 140 -23.76 -15.83 35.72
CA ASP A 140 -24.18 -16.72 36.82
C ASP A 140 -24.47 -18.15 36.31
N GLU A 141 -25.04 -18.29 35.14
CA GLU A 141 -25.30 -19.57 34.51
C GLU A 141 -23.99 -20.21 34.02
N ALA A 142 -23.11 -19.42 33.40
CA ALA A 142 -21.78 -19.85 32.94
C ALA A 142 -20.93 -20.37 34.09
N ALA A 143 -20.84 -19.64 35.18
CA ALA A 143 -20.08 -20.08 36.38
C ALA A 143 -20.63 -21.39 36.95
N ARG A 144 -21.96 -21.52 37.01
CA ARG A 144 -22.63 -22.74 37.48
C ARG A 144 -22.34 -23.95 36.59
N GLN A 145 -22.41 -23.76 35.26
CA GLN A 145 -22.11 -24.83 34.30
C GLN A 145 -20.66 -25.29 34.40
N LEU A 146 -19.69 -24.38 34.52
CA LEU A 146 -18.29 -24.70 34.63
C LEU A 146 -17.96 -25.38 35.99
N GLN A 147 -18.56 -24.91 37.08
CA GLN A 147 -18.42 -25.57 38.40
C GLN A 147 -18.94 -27.01 38.37
N ASN A 148 -20.12 -27.23 37.76
CA ASN A 148 -20.67 -28.58 37.60
C ASN A 148 -19.81 -29.47 36.71
N THR A 149 -19.26 -28.91 35.61
CA THR A 149 -18.31 -29.62 34.72
C THR A 149 -17.04 -29.99 35.47
N LEU A 150 -16.46 -29.08 36.23
CA LEU A 150 -15.27 -29.32 37.04
C LEU A 150 -15.51 -30.41 38.09
N LEU A 151 -16.62 -30.33 38.82
CA LEU A 151 -17.01 -31.35 39.79
C LEU A 151 -17.18 -32.72 39.11
N GLY A 152 -17.77 -32.77 37.93
CA GLY A 152 -17.89 -34.01 37.15
C GLY A 152 -16.53 -34.60 36.77
N VAL A 153 -15.62 -33.78 36.27
CA VAL A 153 -14.24 -34.20 35.91
C VAL A 153 -13.47 -34.68 37.16
N GLU A 154 -13.55 -33.96 38.27
CA GLU A 154 -12.91 -34.35 39.53
C GLU A 154 -13.49 -35.65 40.07
N THR A 155 -14.81 -35.83 40.00
CA THR A 155 -15.48 -37.09 40.40
C THR A 155 -15.02 -38.26 39.52
N ASN A 156 -14.94 -38.06 38.21
CA ASN A 156 -14.45 -39.09 37.28
C ASN A 156 -12.99 -39.47 37.54
N ALA A 157 -12.13 -38.47 37.78
CA ALA A 157 -10.72 -38.70 38.15
C ALA A 157 -10.60 -39.47 39.46
N ALA A 158 -11.38 -39.10 40.48
CA ALA A 158 -11.40 -39.82 41.78
C ALA A 158 -11.93 -41.26 41.63
N ASN A 159 -12.99 -41.48 40.82
CA ASN A 159 -13.52 -42.83 40.56
C ASN A 159 -12.52 -43.69 39.78
N TRP A 160 -11.80 -43.08 38.79
CA TRP A 160 -10.72 -43.78 38.09
C TRP A 160 -9.63 -44.21 39.04
N GLN A 161 -9.16 -43.30 39.89
CA GLN A 161 -8.14 -43.61 40.90
C GLN A 161 -8.57 -44.70 41.87
N ARG A 162 -9.82 -44.66 42.37
CA ARG A 162 -10.40 -45.74 43.21
C ARG A 162 -10.40 -47.08 42.50
N ARG A 163 -10.73 -47.15 41.23
CA ARG A 163 -10.69 -48.38 40.42
C ARG A 163 -9.27 -48.92 40.26
N GLN A 164 -8.27 -48.05 40.05
CA GLN A 164 -6.87 -48.45 39.97
C GLN A 164 -6.36 -48.99 41.31
N ASN A 165 -6.69 -48.31 42.39
CA ASN A 165 -6.34 -48.76 43.73
C ASN A 165 -6.97 -50.11 44.07
N ALA A 166 -8.22 -50.38 43.70
CA ALA A 166 -8.88 -51.68 43.85
C ALA A 166 -8.20 -52.80 43.04
N ASN A 167 -7.52 -52.43 41.95
CA ASN A 167 -6.73 -53.35 41.13
C ASN A 167 -5.25 -53.42 41.56
N ASN A 168 -4.91 -52.95 42.78
CA ASN A 168 -3.55 -52.89 43.34
C ASN A 168 -2.54 -52.06 42.54
N ASN A 169 -3.02 -51.12 41.71
CA ASN A 169 -2.19 -50.23 40.90
C ASN A 169 -2.14 -48.83 41.53
N PHE A 170 -1.47 -48.68 42.66
CA PHE A 170 -1.43 -47.45 43.49
C PHE A 170 -0.63 -46.31 42.84
N SER A 171 0.25 -46.60 41.88
CA SER A 171 1.08 -45.61 41.17
C SER A 171 0.53 -45.19 39.84
N ALA A 172 -0.70 -45.60 39.48
CA ALA A 172 -1.30 -45.22 38.20
C ALA A 172 -1.58 -43.71 38.16
N ALA A 173 -0.94 -43.00 37.23
CA ALA A 173 -1.21 -41.59 36.97
C ALA A 173 -2.58 -41.44 36.33
N ILE A 174 -3.28 -40.34 36.64
CA ILE A 174 -4.55 -39.96 35.98
C ILE A 174 -4.30 -39.86 34.47
N PRO A 175 -5.20 -40.40 33.62
CA PRO A 175 -5.07 -40.24 32.17
C PRO A 175 -4.90 -38.78 31.78
N TYR A 176 -3.99 -38.55 30.82
CA TYR A 176 -3.65 -37.19 30.34
C TYR A 176 -4.89 -36.39 29.91
N ASP A 177 -5.84 -37.01 29.23
CA ASP A 177 -7.06 -36.35 28.77
C ASP A 177 -7.92 -35.80 29.93
N MET A 178 -8.01 -36.54 31.04
CA MET A 178 -8.75 -36.09 32.25
C MET A 178 -8.02 -34.93 32.94
N GLU A 179 -6.69 -35.00 33.01
CA GLU A 179 -5.85 -33.93 33.58
C GLU A 179 -5.95 -32.66 32.72
N LEU A 180 -5.89 -32.79 31.40
CA LEU A 180 -6.05 -31.68 30.44
C LEU A 180 -7.43 -31.03 30.58
N GLN A 181 -8.50 -31.82 30.55
CA GLN A 181 -9.87 -31.34 30.72
C GLN A 181 -10.10 -30.61 32.04
N ARG A 182 -9.49 -31.13 33.11
CA ARG A 182 -9.51 -30.50 34.46
C ARG A 182 -8.83 -29.14 34.43
N LYS A 183 -7.65 -29.05 33.79
CA LYS A 183 -6.86 -27.83 33.68
C LYS A 183 -7.61 -26.78 32.86
N GLU A 184 -8.10 -27.14 31.68
CA GLU A 184 -8.86 -26.24 30.79
C GLU A 184 -10.13 -25.70 31.47
N THR A 185 -10.86 -26.55 32.18
CA THR A 185 -12.08 -26.14 32.92
C THR A 185 -11.75 -25.16 34.07
N LYS A 186 -10.64 -25.37 34.75
CA LYS A 186 -10.17 -24.44 35.81
C LYS A 186 -9.73 -23.11 35.22
N GLU A 187 -8.93 -23.12 34.16
CA GLU A 187 -8.48 -21.89 33.47
C GLU A 187 -9.68 -21.08 33.00
N MET A 188 -10.69 -21.72 32.39
CA MET A 188 -11.90 -21.03 31.96
C MET A 188 -12.71 -20.47 33.14
N LEU A 189 -12.76 -21.14 34.28
CA LEU A 189 -13.42 -20.63 35.50
C LEU A 189 -12.66 -19.41 36.06
N ASP A 190 -11.33 -19.48 36.06
CA ASP A 190 -10.47 -18.38 36.50
C ASP A 190 -10.61 -17.18 35.57
N ASP A 191 -10.69 -17.38 34.25
CA ASP A 191 -10.93 -16.33 33.24
C ASP A 191 -12.26 -15.60 33.49
N LEU A 192 -13.32 -16.35 33.83
CA LEU A 192 -14.64 -15.75 34.13
C LEU A 192 -14.66 -15.01 35.48
N THR A 193 -13.90 -15.46 36.47
CA THR A 193 -13.98 -14.89 37.81
C THR A 193 -12.96 -13.81 38.11
N THR A 194 -11.77 -13.86 37.46
CA THR A 194 -10.64 -12.98 37.76
C THR A 194 -10.28 -12.04 36.63
N ARG A 195 -10.56 -12.42 35.34
CA ARG A 195 -10.12 -11.68 34.15
C ARG A 195 -11.25 -10.98 33.40
N ASP A 196 -12.45 -10.88 33.97
CA ASP A 196 -13.64 -10.26 33.40
C ASP A 196 -14.03 -10.82 32.00
N GLN A 197 -13.63 -12.07 31.73
CA GLN A 197 -14.05 -12.76 30.51
C GLN A 197 -15.51 -13.23 30.64
N ARG A 198 -16.18 -13.39 29.50
CA ARG A 198 -17.54 -13.94 29.45
C ARG A 198 -17.56 -15.22 28.63
N MET A 199 -18.40 -16.15 29.04
CA MET A 199 -18.65 -17.38 28.31
C MET A 199 -19.66 -17.17 27.18
N MET A 200 -19.36 -17.71 26.04
CA MET A 200 -20.22 -17.68 24.87
C MET A 200 -20.22 -19.06 24.21
N PHE A 201 -21.33 -19.41 23.55
CA PHE A 201 -21.34 -20.53 22.65
C PHE A 201 -21.14 -20.02 21.22
N GLY A 202 -20.16 -20.57 20.51
CA GLY A 202 -19.84 -20.24 19.14
C GLY A 202 -20.13 -21.38 18.18
N LEU A 203 -20.64 -21.06 17.00
CA LEU A 203 -20.75 -21.96 15.85
C LEU A 203 -20.19 -21.23 14.63
N VAL A 204 -19.19 -21.83 13.99
CA VAL A 204 -18.65 -21.34 12.72
C VAL A 204 -19.07 -22.32 11.62
N THR A 205 -19.83 -21.83 10.66
CA THR A 205 -20.27 -22.60 9.50
C THR A 205 -19.87 -21.85 8.23
N LEU A 206 -19.51 -22.59 7.20
CA LEU A 206 -19.16 -22.03 5.90
C LEU A 206 -19.76 -22.84 4.76
N VAL A 207 -20.15 -22.14 3.71
CA VAL A 207 -20.61 -22.72 2.44
C VAL A 207 -19.67 -22.27 1.35
N HIS A 208 -19.22 -23.19 0.52
CA HIS A 208 -18.52 -22.84 -0.72
C HIS A 208 -19.24 -23.45 -1.92
N LEU A 209 -19.12 -22.77 -3.07
CA LEU A 209 -19.79 -23.16 -4.32
C LEU A 209 -18.74 -23.39 -5.40
N ALA A 210 -19.03 -24.32 -6.31
CA ALA A 210 -18.20 -24.64 -7.46
C ALA A 210 -19.06 -25.04 -8.68
N ASP A 211 -18.52 -24.90 -9.87
CA ASP A 211 -19.24 -25.23 -11.11
C ASP A 211 -19.23 -26.72 -11.41
N SER A 212 -18.38 -27.49 -10.72
CA SER A 212 -18.35 -28.96 -10.87
C SER A 212 -18.07 -29.64 -9.53
N LYS A 213 -18.52 -30.93 -9.43
CA LYS A 213 -18.27 -31.75 -8.24
C LYS A 213 -16.77 -31.94 -7.98
N ARG A 214 -15.96 -32.10 -9.03
CA ARG A 214 -14.50 -32.27 -8.92
C ARG A 214 -13.83 -31.00 -8.35
N GLN A 215 -14.28 -29.83 -8.81
CA GLN A 215 -13.82 -28.56 -8.30
C GLN A 215 -14.23 -28.39 -6.83
N LEU A 216 -15.49 -28.73 -6.50
CA LEU A 216 -15.98 -28.68 -5.12
C LEU A 216 -15.13 -29.52 -4.17
N ASP A 217 -14.75 -30.73 -4.58
CA ASP A 217 -13.93 -31.64 -3.77
C ASP A 217 -12.52 -31.07 -3.57
N SER A 218 -11.91 -30.52 -4.63
CA SER A 218 -10.60 -29.87 -4.56
C SER A 218 -10.60 -28.63 -3.65
N ASP A 219 -11.65 -27.82 -3.76
CA ASP A 219 -11.81 -26.61 -2.94
C ASP A 219 -12.06 -26.96 -1.46
N THR A 220 -12.82 -28.04 -1.21
CA THR A 220 -13.00 -28.58 0.14
C THR A 220 -11.66 -28.96 0.78
N GLU A 221 -10.81 -29.70 0.06
CA GLU A 221 -9.49 -30.08 0.58
C GLU A 221 -8.60 -28.86 0.88
N THR A 222 -8.69 -27.83 0.06
CA THR A 222 -8.00 -26.56 0.33
C THR A 222 -8.47 -25.93 1.64
N LEU A 223 -9.79 -25.84 1.87
CA LEU A 223 -10.38 -25.31 3.10
C LEU A 223 -9.99 -26.14 4.32
N LEU A 224 -10.03 -27.48 4.21
CA LEU A 224 -9.60 -28.39 5.27
C LEU A 224 -8.11 -28.22 5.57
N SER A 225 -7.27 -27.95 4.56
CA SER A 225 -5.85 -27.71 4.73
C SER A 225 -5.58 -26.42 5.51
N VAL A 226 -6.32 -25.33 5.22
CA VAL A 226 -6.26 -24.09 5.98
C VAL A 226 -6.66 -24.34 7.44
N GLY A 227 -7.74 -25.09 7.70
CA GLY A 227 -8.11 -25.49 9.06
C GLY A 227 -6.97 -26.21 9.79
N ARG A 228 -6.40 -27.23 9.16
CA ARG A 228 -5.26 -28.01 9.73
C ARG A 228 -4.03 -27.15 10.01
N LYS A 229 -3.71 -26.20 9.13
CA LYS A 229 -2.61 -25.24 9.33
C LYS A 229 -2.76 -24.42 10.61
N HIS A 230 -3.99 -24.10 10.98
CA HIS A 230 -4.33 -23.37 12.19
C HIS A 230 -4.71 -24.27 13.37
N LEU A 231 -4.43 -25.57 13.28
CA LEU A 231 -4.79 -26.57 14.29
C LEU A 231 -6.29 -26.61 14.60
N CYS A 232 -7.11 -26.19 13.63
CA CYS A 232 -8.56 -26.22 13.71
C CYS A 232 -9.10 -27.35 12.83
N GLN A 233 -10.13 -28.05 13.29
CA GLN A 233 -10.75 -29.12 12.55
C GLN A 233 -12.02 -28.64 11.87
N LEU A 234 -11.93 -28.38 10.56
CA LEU A 234 -13.10 -28.21 9.70
C LEU A 234 -13.64 -29.57 9.27
N SER A 235 -14.95 -29.76 9.26
CA SER A 235 -15.61 -30.99 8.86
C SER A 235 -16.81 -30.72 7.97
N THR A 236 -17.05 -31.62 7.01
CA THR A 236 -18.23 -31.56 6.15
C THR A 236 -19.47 -32.03 6.92
N LEU A 237 -20.56 -31.26 6.87
CA LEU A 237 -21.84 -31.70 7.38
C LEU A 237 -22.36 -32.87 6.52
N ARG A 238 -22.64 -34.02 7.14
CA ARG A 238 -23.25 -35.17 6.46
C ARG A 238 -24.71 -35.26 6.81
N TRP A 239 -25.57 -35.44 5.78
CA TRP A 239 -27.02 -35.53 5.89
C TRP A 239 -27.71 -34.28 6.46
N GLN A 240 -26.98 -33.21 6.70
CA GLN A 240 -27.46 -31.94 7.23
C GLN A 240 -27.09 -30.75 6.35
N GLN A 241 -26.88 -30.99 5.04
CA GLN A 241 -26.47 -29.92 4.10
C GLN A 241 -27.53 -28.82 4.00
N ARG A 242 -28.81 -29.16 4.04
CA ARG A 242 -29.92 -28.21 4.04
C ARG A 242 -29.92 -27.35 5.32
N ASP A 243 -29.84 -28.00 6.48
CA ASP A 243 -29.85 -27.30 7.76
C ASP A 243 -28.60 -26.40 7.93
N GLY A 244 -27.47 -26.86 7.39
CA GLY A 244 -26.25 -26.08 7.31
C GLY A 244 -26.39 -24.87 6.41
N LEU A 245 -26.95 -25.01 5.22
CA LEU A 245 -27.22 -23.89 4.31
C LEU A 245 -28.16 -22.87 4.95
N ASP A 246 -29.28 -23.32 5.55
CA ASP A 246 -30.21 -22.44 6.27
C ASP A 246 -29.53 -21.69 7.42
N THR A 247 -28.53 -22.30 8.07
CA THR A 247 -27.76 -21.68 9.14
C THR A 247 -26.80 -20.60 8.64
N VAL A 248 -26.16 -20.82 7.47
CA VAL A 248 -25.20 -19.86 6.89
C VAL A 248 -25.90 -18.66 6.28
N LEU A 249 -27.09 -18.86 5.71
CA LEU A 249 -27.87 -17.79 5.09
C LEU A 249 -28.31 -16.74 6.11
N PRO A 250 -28.41 -15.44 5.73
CA PRO A 250 -28.69 -14.33 6.65
C PRO A 250 -30.16 -14.26 7.12
N TYR A 251 -30.83 -15.38 7.26
CA TYR A 251 -32.22 -15.45 7.74
C TYR A 251 -32.35 -15.36 9.27
N GLY A 252 -31.23 -15.38 9.99
CA GLY A 252 -31.26 -15.39 11.45
C GLY A 252 -31.70 -16.73 12.06
N VAL A 253 -31.67 -17.82 11.29
CA VAL A 253 -32.05 -19.17 11.74
C VAL A 253 -30.79 -20.01 11.94
N ARG A 254 -30.69 -20.68 13.10
CA ARG A 254 -29.66 -21.66 13.37
C ARG A 254 -30.28 -23.04 13.50
N ARG A 255 -30.00 -23.93 12.59
CA ARG A 255 -30.47 -25.32 12.61
C ARG A 255 -29.41 -26.32 13.07
N ILE A 256 -28.12 -25.92 12.97
CA ILE A 256 -27.00 -26.75 13.41
C ILE A 256 -26.71 -26.49 14.88
N GLN A 257 -26.47 -27.57 15.66
CA GLN A 257 -26.25 -27.53 17.11
C GLN A 257 -24.79 -27.84 17.52
N ALA A 258 -23.84 -27.77 16.60
CA ALA A 258 -22.42 -28.01 16.86
C ALA A 258 -21.76 -26.80 17.57
N LEU A 259 -22.34 -26.43 18.72
CA LEU A 259 -21.87 -25.31 19.52
C LEU A 259 -20.60 -25.65 20.29
N ARG A 260 -19.66 -24.70 20.36
CA ARG A 260 -18.44 -24.78 21.15
C ARG A 260 -18.39 -23.65 22.17
N THR A 261 -17.85 -23.94 23.33
CA THR A 261 -17.65 -22.94 24.38
C THR A 261 -16.45 -22.06 24.02
N LEU A 262 -16.64 -20.75 24.06
CA LEU A 262 -15.64 -19.73 23.78
C LEU A 262 -15.62 -18.70 24.90
N THR A 263 -14.48 -18.06 25.12
CA THR A 263 -14.36 -16.84 25.93
C THR A 263 -14.55 -15.60 25.09
N THR A 264 -14.67 -14.43 25.70
CA THR A 264 -14.72 -13.14 25.00
C THR A 264 -13.49 -12.95 24.12
N GLU A 265 -12.31 -13.30 24.60
CA GLU A 265 -11.04 -13.22 23.88
C GLU A 265 -11.03 -14.12 22.65
N SER A 266 -11.38 -15.40 22.81
CA SER A 266 -11.46 -16.35 21.68
C SER A 266 -12.51 -15.94 20.65
N THR A 267 -13.60 -15.31 21.09
CA THR A 267 -14.65 -14.81 20.18
C THR A 267 -14.17 -13.58 19.41
N ALA A 268 -13.40 -12.68 20.03
CA ALA A 268 -12.86 -11.49 19.38
C ALA A 268 -11.94 -11.84 18.20
N VAL A 269 -11.16 -12.91 18.33
CA VAL A 269 -10.26 -13.43 17.27
C VAL A 269 -11.04 -13.91 16.01
N LEU A 270 -12.30 -14.32 16.18
CA LEU A 270 -13.13 -14.74 15.05
C LEU A 270 -13.68 -13.57 14.21
N ILE A 271 -13.50 -12.32 14.64
CA ILE A 271 -13.92 -11.15 13.87
C ILE A 271 -12.97 -10.97 12.67
N PRO A 272 -13.47 -11.04 11.41
CA PRO A 272 -12.63 -10.86 10.24
C PRO A 272 -12.27 -9.38 10.07
N PHE A 273 -11.21 -8.95 10.69
CA PHE A 273 -10.61 -7.65 10.39
C PHE A 273 -9.91 -7.72 9.03
N ARG A 274 -10.52 -7.13 8.00
CA ARG A 274 -9.98 -7.16 6.63
C ARG A 274 -9.27 -5.89 6.23
N ALA A 275 -9.39 -4.83 6.98
CA ALA A 275 -8.70 -3.60 6.70
C ALA A 275 -7.28 -3.71 7.28
N GLN A 276 -6.29 -3.75 6.38
CA GLN A 276 -4.91 -3.50 6.78
C GLN A 276 -4.79 -2.04 7.20
N GLU A 277 -4.09 -1.78 8.28
CA GLU A 277 -3.91 -0.44 8.83
C GLU A 277 -2.43 -0.03 8.79
N ILE A 278 -2.19 1.24 8.56
CA ILE A 278 -0.87 1.86 8.66
C ILE A 278 -0.98 3.00 9.67
N MET A 279 -0.51 2.75 10.90
CA MET A 279 -0.55 3.73 11.98
C MET A 279 0.75 3.69 12.76
N GLN A 280 1.69 4.57 12.43
CA GLN A 280 3.00 4.64 13.06
C GLN A 280 3.14 5.98 13.79
N ALA A 281 3.42 5.93 15.08
CA ALA A 281 3.58 7.12 15.91
C ALA A 281 4.73 8.01 15.41
N GLY A 282 4.49 9.32 15.31
CA GLY A 282 5.48 10.28 14.81
C GLY A 282 5.70 10.26 13.30
N GLY A 283 4.89 9.52 12.57
CA GLY A 283 4.90 9.47 11.10
C GLY A 283 4.19 10.67 10.46
N ILE A 284 4.20 10.65 9.14
CA ILE A 284 3.54 11.63 8.27
C ILE A 284 2.14 11.12 7.91
N TYR A 285 1.17 12.03 7.86
CA TYR A 285 -0.18 11.72 7.41
C TYR A 285 -0.25 11.64 5.90
N TYR A 286 -0.85 10.56 5.37
CA TYR A 286 -0.99 10.33 3.93
C TYR A 286 -2.45 10.21 3.45
N GLY A 287 -3.41 10.36 4.34
CA GLY A 287 -4.84 10.26 4.01
C GLY A 287 -5.60 9.33 4.95
N GLN A 288 -6.74 8.85 4.49
CA GLN A 288 -7.60 7.91 5.22
C GLN A 288 -7.68 6.58 4.47
N ASN A 289 -7.70 5.49 5.19
CA ASN A 289 -7.99 4.17 4.66
C ASN A 289 -9.38 4.17 4.01
N ALA A 290 -9.47 3.79 2.75
CA ALA A 290 -10.74 3.82 2.02
C ALA A 290 -11.78 2.82 2.59
N VAL A 291 -11.32 1.76 3.28
CA VAL A 291 -12.16 0.72 3.88
C VAL A 291 -12.57 1.08 5.31
N SER A 292 -11.61 1.22 6.21
CA SER A 292 -11.85 1.45 7.64
C SER A 292 -12.14 2.90 8.00
N LYS A 293 -11.79 3.86 7.13
CA LYS A 293 -11.85 5.32 7.36
C LYS A 293 -10.87 5.83 8.43
N ASN A 294 -10.00 4.98 8.93
CA ASN A 294 -8.95 5.37 9.85
C ASN A 294 -7.87 6.18 9.14
N ARG A 295 -7.14 7.00 9.90
CA ARG A 295 -6.02 7.78 9.36
C ARG A 295 -4.88 6.85 8.97
N ILE A 296 -4.22 7.16 7.86
CA ILE A 296 -2.97 6.53 7.46
C ILE A 296 -1.82 7.45 7.87
N VAL A 297 -1.01 6.96 8.78
CA VAL A 297 0.17 7.66 9.28
C VAL A 297 1.35 6.70 9.16
N ALA A 298 2.34 7.07 8.35
CA ALA A 298 3.49 6.23 8.07
C ALA A 298 4.81 6.97 8.33
N ASP A 299 5.79 6.27 8.85
CA ASP A 299 7.14 6.78 9.06
C ASP A 299 8.14 6.03 8.17
N ARG A 300 8.48 6.64 7.06
CA ARG A 300 9.43 6.06 6.10
C ARG A 300 10.83 5.84 6.69
N ARG A 301 11.18 6.53 7.78
CA ARG A 301 12.45 6.42 8.48
C ARG A 301 12.62 5.05 9.17
N LEU A 302 11.51 4.38 9.47
CA LEU A 302 11.46 3.07 10.11
C LEU A 302 11.60 1.91 9.12
N LEU A 303 11.47 2.17 7.81
CA LEU A 303 11.54 1.16 6.78
C LEU A 303 12.99 0.73 6.49
N LEU A 304 13.17 -0.50 6.04
CA LEU A 304 14.48 -0.99 5.58
C LEU A 304 14.96 -0.22 4.36
N ASN A 305 14.05 0.13 3.45
CA ASN A 305 14.27 1.02 2.33
C ASN A 305 13.16 2.08 2.30
N GLY A 306 13.42 3.23 2.93
CA GLY A 306 12.47 4.35 3.01
C GLY A 306 12.32 5.17 1.73
N ASN A 307 13.00 4.81 0.63
CA ASN A 307 12.79 5.45 -0.66
C ASN A 307 11.38 5.16 -1.18
N SER A 308 10.84 6.10 -1.93
CA SER A 308 9.43 6.12 -2.32
C SER A 308 9.26 6.42 -3.79
N PHE A 309 8.20 5.86 -4.38
CA PHE A 309 7.66 6.35 -5.64
C PHE A 309 6.21 6.82 -5.48
N ARG A 310 5.87 7.84 -6.28
CA ARG A 310 4.51 8.30 -6.47
C ARG A 310 4.16 8.17 -7.95
N LEU A 311 3.27 7.25 -8.23
CA LEU A 311 2.89 6.84 -9.57
C LEU A 311 1.47 7.29 -9.87
N GLY A 312 1.24 7.88 -11.04
CA GLY A 312 -0.11 8.26 -11.43
C GLY A 312 -0.15 9.13 -12.67
N VAL A 313 -1.22 9.02 -13.44
CA VAL A 313 -1.44 9.86 -14.63
C VAL A 313 -1.53 11.34 -14.26
N SER A 314 -1.42 12.21 -15.25
CA SER A 314 -1.62 13.66 -15.08
C SER A 314 -2.99 13.94 -14.42
N GLY A 315 -3.04 14.87 -13.47
CA GLY A 315 -4.26 15.22 -12.74
C GLY A 315 -4.69 14.25 -11.65
N SER A 316 -3.98 13.15 -11.43
CA SER A 316 -4.30 12.19 -10.36
C SER A 316 -4.01 12.68 -8.92
N GLY A 317 -3.30 13.80 -8.75
CA GLY A 317 -2.90 14.36 -7.45
C GLY A 317 -1.48 14.01 -7.01
N LYS A 318 -0.64 13.53 -7.90
CA LYS A 318 0.75 13.12 -7.66
C LYS A 318 1.60 14.24 -7.03
N SER A 319 1.73 15.38 -7.70
CA SER A 319 2.49 16.54 -7.21
C SER A 319 1.88 17.13 -5.94
N MET A 320 0.54 17.15 -5.82
CA MET A 320 -0.18 17.59 -4.62
C MET A 320 0.22 16.73 -3.39
N SER A 321 0.19 15.42 -3.53
CA SER A 321 0.57 14.48 -2.47
C SER A 321 2.05 14.63 -2.06
N ALA A 322 2.96 14.93 -3.01
CA ALA A 322 4.36 15.20 -2.70
C ALA A 322 4.55 16.53 -1.95
N LYS A 323 3.85 17.58 -2.37
CA LYS A 323 3.86 18.89 -1.72
C LYS A 323 3.32 18.83 -0.30
N GLU A 324 2.29 18.03 -0.08
CA GLU A 324 1.73 17.79 1.26
C GLU A 324 2.74 17.10 2.18
N GLU A 325 3.50 16.11 1.69
CA GLU A 325 4.61 15.50 2.44
C GLU A 325 5.71 16.53 2.75
N ILE A 326 6.11 17.36 1.77
CA ILE A 326 7.10 18.41 1.94
C ILE A 326 6.68 19.38 3.06
N VAL A 327 5.43 19.83 3.06
CA VAL A 327 4.90 20.73 4.09
C VAL A 327 4.98 20.08 5.47
N GLN A 328 4.56 18.82 5.59
CA GLN A 328 4.59 18.14 6.88
C GLN A 328 6.04 17.95 7.38
N ILE A 329 6.98 17.58 6.50
CA ILE A 329 8.40 17.47 6.85
C ILE A 329 8.96 18.85 7.27
N ALA A 330 8.66 19.88 6.50
CA ALA A 330 9.14 21.23 6.76
C ALA A 330 8.68 21.78 8.12
N LEU A 331 7.45 21.43 8.54
CA LEU A 331 6.85 21.90 9.79
C LEU A 331 7.19 21.02 10.99
N ALA A 332 7.38 19.72 10.78
CA ALA A 332 7.55 18.75 11.88
C ALA A 332 9.02 18.42 12.19
N THR A 333 9.96 18.75 11.30
CA THR A 333 11.37 18.35 11.42
C THR A 333 12.29 19.53 11.10
N GLU A 334 13.57 19.39 11.40
CA GLU A 334 14.66 20.29 10.97
C GLU A 334 15.46 19.69 9.78
N ASP A 335 14.92 18.67 9.14
CA ASP A 335 15.55 17.98 8.01
C ASP A 335 15.64 18.91 6.79
N ASP A 336 16.66 18.71 5.96
CA ASP A 336 16.79 19.43 4.69
C ASP A 336 15.92 18.78 3.60
N ILE A 337 15.38 19.61 2.71
CA ILE A 337 14.55 19.17 1.58
C ILE A 337 15.14 19.69 0.28
N LEU A 338 15.51 18.80 -0.62
CA LEU A 338 16.07 19.11 -1.92
C LEU A 338 15.11 18.62 -3.00
N ILE A 339 14.71 19.51 -3.90
CA ILE A 339 13.72 19.23 -4.95
C ILE A 339 14.42 19.38 -6.30
N LEU A 340 14.25 18.39 -7.18
CA LEU A 340 14.61 18.45 -8.59
C LEU A 340 13.32 18.64 -9.39
N ASP A 341 13.13 19.82 -9.96
CA ASP A 341 11.88 20.30 -10.55
C ASP A 341 12.03 20.64 -12.04
N PRO A 342 11.83 19.67 -12.94
CA PRO A 342 11.89 19.92 -14.39
C PRO A 342 10.63 20.59 -14.95
N GLU A 343 9.54 20.68 -14.20
CA GLU A 343 8.27 21.27 -14.64
C GLU A 343 7.95 22.61 -13.97
N SER A 344 8.82 23.10 -13.07
CA SER A 344 8.63 24.35 -12.30
C SER A 344 7.30 24.38 -11.50
N GLU A 345 6.98 23.25 -10.85
CA GLU A 345 5.74 23.12 -10.08
C GLU A 345 5.91 23.48 -8.59
N PHE A 346 7.11 23.36 -8.03
CA PHE A 346 7.36 23.43 -6.58
C PHE A 346 7.77 24.84 -6.11
N GLY A 347 8.18 25.73 -7.00
CA GLY A 347 8.77 27.04 -6.66
C GLY A 347 7.92 27.91 -5.73
N HIS A 348 6.60 28.01 -5.93
CA HIS A 348 5.71 28.80 -5.06
C HIS A 348 5.67 28.24 -3.63
N LEU A 349 5.58 26.92 -3.48
CA LEU A 349 5.58 26.28 -2.18
C LEU A 349 6.94 26.48 -1.46
N THR A 350 8.03 26.29 -2.20
CA THR A 350 9.39 26.45 -1.67
C THR A 350 9.61 27.86 -1.12
N ARG A 351 9.25 28.91 -1.84
CA ARG A 351 9.32 30.32 -1.36
C ARG A 351 8.42 30.54 -0.14
N ALA A 352 7.21 29.99 -0.14
CA ALA A 352 6.28 30.13 0.99
C ALA A 352 6.79 29.45 2.28
N LEU A 353 7.61 28.41 2.15
CA LEU A 353 8.27 27.73 3.26
C LEU A 353 9.61 28.35 3.65
N GLY A 354 10.00 29.50 3.03
CA GLY A 354 11.26 30.18 3.29
C GLY A 354 12.49 29.51 2.67
N GLY A 355 12.27 28.67 1.65
CA GLY A 355 13.32 28.01 0.88
C GLY A 355 13.84 28.84 -0.30
N GLU A 356 14.89 28.34 -0.93
CA GLU A 356 15.55 28.92 -2.11
C GLU A 356 15.08 28.22 -3.38
N VAL A 357 14.73 29.00 -4.40
CA VAL A 357 14.43 28.49 -5.76
C VAL A 357 15.59 28.88 -6.66
N ILE A 358 16.31 27.88 -7.14
CA ILE A 358 17.46 28.06 -8.03
C ILE A 358 17.01 27.74 -9.45
N GLN A 359 16.69 28.78 -10.20
CA GLN A 359 16.30 28.64 -11.60
C GLN A 359 17.55 28.52 -12.49
N ILE A 360 17.74 27.37 -13.10
CA ILE A 360 18.90 27.07 -13.92
C ILE A 360 18.50 27.15 -15.40
N SER A 361 19.00 28.16 -16.10
CA SER A 361 18.79 28.30 -17.56
C SER A 361 19.98 28.98 -18.22
N ALA A 362 20.02 28.98 -19.55
CA ALA A 362 21.04 29.69 -20.31
C ALA A 362 20.93 31.22 -20.14
N ALA A 363 19.74 31.72 -19.82
CA ALA A 363 19.43 33.14 -19.72
C ALA A 363 19.25 33.64 -18.29
N SER A 364 19.27 32.75 -17.28
CA SER A 364 19.06 33.15 -15.88
C SER A 364 20.28 33.88 -15.30
N ASP A 365 20.02 34.77 -14.33
CA ASP A 365 21.08 35.42 -13.55
C ASP A 365 21.58 34.56 -12.39
N THR A 366 20.97 33.39 -12.18
CA THR A 366 21.34 32.39 -11.15
C THR A 366 22.31 31.39 -11.73
N HIS A 367 23.42 31.16 -11.02
CA HIS A 367 24.49 30.29 -11.46
C HIS A 367 24.93 29.32 -10.37
N ILE A 368 25.18 28.08 -10.80
CA ILE A 368 25.85 27.07 -9.99
C ILE A 368 27.17 26.70 -10.69
N ASN A 369 28.27 26.84 -10.01
CA ASN A 369 29.57 26.43 -10.51
C ASN A 369 29.67 24.90 -10.52
N ALA A 370 29.84 24.30 -11.67
CA ALA A 370 30.02 22.85 -11.80
C ALA A 370 31.24 22.31 -11.02
N LEU A 371 32.23 23.18 -10.79
CA LEU A 371 33.45 22.82 -10.10
C LEU A 371 33.48 23.24 -8.62
N ASP A 372 32.35 23.61 -8.01
CA ASP A 372 32.30 23.84 -6.57
C ASP A 372 32.73 22.60 -5.81
N MET A 373 33.56 22.81 -4.81
CA MET A 373 34.05 21.79 -3.90
C MET A 373 34.36 22.39 -2.55
N ASP A 374 34.02 21.70 -1.48
CA ASP A 374 34.44 22.07 -0.10
C ASP A 374 35.28 20.92 0.52
N LYS A 375 35.68 21.10 1.79
CA LYS A 375 36.50 20.09 2.50
C LYS A 375 35.80 18.76 2.68
N GLU A 376 34.49 18.77 2.67
CA GLU A 376 33.65 17.60 2.96
C GLU A 376 33.13 16.93 1.68
N TYR A 377 33.64 17.38 0.52
CA TYR A 377 33.25 16.82 -0.77
C TYR A 377 33.58 15.34 -0.87
N GLY A 378 32.58 14.54 -1.24
CA GLY A 378 32.70 13.09 -1.40
C GLY A 378 32.57 12.28 -0.11
N ASP A 379 32.49 10.98 -0.26
CA ASP A 379 32.24 9.97 0.78
C ASP A 379 33.58 9.39 1.26
N ASP A 380 34.18 9.92 2.31
CA ASP A 380 35.42 9.44 2.96
C ASP A 380 36.63 9.23 2.00
N ARG A 381 36.53 9.66 0.75
CA ARG A 381 37.58 9.60 -0.26
C ARG A 381 38.35 10.92 -0.31
N ASN A 382 39.53 10.85 -0.89
CA ASN A 382 40.23 12.08 -1.26
C ASN A 382 39.31 12.92 -2.17
N PRO A 383 38.97 14.18 -1.79
CA PRO A 383 38.07 15.04 -2.57
C PRO A 383 38.46 15.18 -4.05
N ILE A 384 39.77 15.18 -4.35
CA ILE A 384 40.29 15.25 -5.73
C ILE A 384 39.87 14.02 -6.55
N ILE A 385 39.89 12.82 -5.96
CA ILE A 385 39.50 11.59 -6.67
C ILE A 385 38.00 11.66 -7.03
N ALA A 386 37.14 12.03 -6.06
CA ALA A 386 35.72 12.16 -6.31
C ALA A 386 35.41 13.25 -7.35
N LYS A 387 36.13 14.39 -7.28
CA LYS A 387 35.95 15.46 -8.25
C LYS A 387 36.50 15.12 -9.62
N SER A 388 37.59 14.33 -9.70
CA SER A 388 38.07 13.80 -10.98
C SER A 388 37.06 12.89 -11.65
N GLU A 389 36.39 11.98 -10.90
CA GLU A 389 35.32 11.14 -11.44
C GLU A 389 34.16 12.00 -11.98
N PHE A 390 33.80 13.07 -11.26
CA PHE A 390 32.78 14.02 -11.72
C PHE A 390 33.22 14.75 -13.00
N VAL A 391 34.45 15.28 -13.05
CA VAL A 391 34.99 15.98 -14.22
C VAL A 391 35.05 15.08 -15.45
N LEU A 392 35.47 13.80 -15.29
CA LEU A 392 35.43 12.82 -16.38
C LEU A 392 34.01 12.68 -16.91
N SER A 393 33.01 12.50 -16.04
CA SER A 393 31.62 12.38 -16.43
C SER A 393 31.06 13.64 -17.09
N LEU A 394 31.50 14.82 -16.62
CA LEU A 394 31.15 16.10 -17.21
C LEU A 394 31.68 16.22 -18.64
N PHE A 395 32.95 15.88 -18.87
CA PHE A 395 33.55 15.93 -20.19
C PHE A 395 33.01 14.82 -21.13
N GLU A 396 32.59 13.68 -20.61
CA GLU A 396 31.84 12.68 -21.41
C GLU A 396 30.51 13.23 -21.94
N GLN A 397 29.86 14.15 -21.22
CA GLN A 397 28.67 14.85 -21.73
C GLN A 397 29.02 15.93 -22.77
N LEU A 398 30.18 16.57 -22.66
CA LEU A 398 30.59 17.67 -23.54
C LEU A 398 31.26 17.22 -24.82
N ALA A 399 32.08 16.17 -24.76
CA ALA A 399 32.93 15.71 -25.85
C ALA A 399 32.53 14.31 -26.41
N GLY A 400 31.63 13.59 -25.72
CA GLY A 400 31.29 12.21 -26.06
C GLY A 400 32.22 11.22 -25.36
N SER A 401 32.37 10.02 -25.94
CA SER A 401 33.22 8.96 -25.34
C SER A 401 34.68 9.38 -25.25
N LEU A 402 35.25 9.30 -24.05
CA LEU A 402 36.65 9.69 -23.80
C LEU A 402 37.61 8.52 -23.96
N THR A 403 38.75 8.75 -24.64
CA THR A 403 39.88 7.84 -24.72
C THR A 403 40.66 7.77 -23.40
N ALA A 404 41.53 6.76 -23.24
CA ALA A 404 42.37 6.64 -22.07
C ALA A 404 43.35 7.83 -21.92
N ALA A 405 43.85 8.38 -23.04
CA ALA A 405 44.71 9.55 -23.06
C ALA A 405 43.97 10.81 -22.55
N GLU A 406 42.78 11.06 -23.05
CA GLU A 406 41.91 12.18 -22.62
C GLU A 406 41.53 12.09 -21.14
N LYS A 407 41.19 10.90 -20.63
CA LYS A 407 40.94 10.68 -19.21
C LYS A 407 42.16 10.99 -18.33
N SER A 408 43.36 10.63 -18.78
CA SER A 408 44.58 10.95 -18.08
C SER A 408 44.88 12.45 -18.05
N ILE A 409 44.65 13.15 -19.16
CA ILE A 409 44.81 14.62 -19.24
C ILE A 409 43.80 15.33 -18.29
N LEU A 410 42.53 14.93 -18.32
CA LEU A 410 41.49 15.51 -17.46
C LEU A 410 41.79 15.27 -15.97
N GLY A 411 42.26 14.06 -15.61
CA GLY A 411 42.67 13.76 -14.22
C GLY A 411 43.85 14.63 -13.77
N ARG A 412 44.89 14.77 -14.60
CA ARG A 412 46.03 15.64 -14.33
C ARG A 412 45.60 17.12 -14.17
N CYS A 413 44.79 17.62 -15.07
CA CYS A 413 44.28 18.98 -14.99
C CYS A 413 43.45 19.21 -13.73
N THR A 414 42.64 18.22 -13.32
CA THR A 414 41.84 18.29 -12.08
C THR A 414 42.76 18.39 -10.86
N GLU A 415 43.79 17.58 -10.78
CA GLU A 415 44.78 17.62 -9.69
C GLU A 415 45.46 18.98 -9.62
N LEU A 416 45.97 19.48 -10.75
CA LEU A 416 46.64 20.78 -10.85
C LEU A 416 45.74 21.94 -10.44
N LEU A 417 44.44 21.87 -10.78
CA LEU A 417 43.49 22.91 -10.47
C LEU A 417 43.15 22.96 -8.96
N TYR A 418 42.94 21.78 -8.37
CA TYR A 418 42.43 21.73 -6.99
C TYR A 418 43.52 21.70 -5.91
N LYS A 419 44.72 21.23 -6.21
CA LYS A 419 45.83 21.15 -5.24
C LYS A 419 46.06 22.49 -4.49
N PRO A 420 46.20 23.64 -5.17
CA PRO A 420 46.38 24.92 -4.50
C PRO A 420 45.19 25.38 -3.68
N TYR A 421 43.97 24.95 -4.06
CA TYR A 421 42.74 25.29 -3.33
C TYR A 421 42.60 24.46 -2.05
N LEU A 422 42.95 23.16 -2.12
CA LEU A 422 42.97 22.25 -0.96
C LEU A 422 44.07 22.62 0.04
N ASP A 423 45.27 22.97 -0.45
CA ASP A 423 46.39 23.39 0.41
C ASP A 423 46.02 24.62 1.25
N ARG A 424 45.14 25.48 0.76
CA ARG A 424 44.55 26.61 1.50
C ARG A 424 43.34 26.20 2.36
N GLY A 425 43.06 24.92 2.48
CA GLY A 425 41.94 24.39 3.27
C GLY A 425 40.58 24.71 2.69
N CYS A 426 40.42 24.75 1.37
CA CYS A 426 39.23 25.14 0.63
C CYS A 426 38.69 26.53 0.99
N THR A 427 39.59 27.47 1.35
CA THR A 427 39.22 28.85 1.62
C THR A 427 39.41 29.73 0.39
N GLY A 428 38.52 30.73 0.25
CA GLY A 428 38.50 31.60 -0.94
C GLY A 428 37.54 31.10 -2.02
N THR A 429 37.65 31.68 -3.21
CA THR A 429 36.78 31.40 -4.33
C THR A 429 37.14 30.06 -4.97
N PRO A 430 36.19 29.12 -5.11
CA PRO A 430 36.43 27.86 -5.80
C PRO A 430 36.78 28.06 -7.28
N PRO A 431 37.61 27.18 -7.87
CA PRO A 431 37.92 27.24 -9.30
C PRO A 431 36.66 27.01 -10.15
N THR A 432 36.67 27.56 -11.37
CA THR A 432 35.60 27.44 -12.34
C THR A 432 35.99 26.61 -13.56
N LEU A 433 35.03 26.24 -14.39
CA LEU A 433 35.30 25.59 -15.70
C LEU A 433 36.16 26.49 -16.60
N LYS A 434 36.12 27.83 -16.43
CA LYS A 434 37.00 28.72 -17.18
C LYS A 434 38.47 28.56 -16.75
N ASP A 435 38.73 28.34 -15.47
CA ASP A 435 40.08 28.07 -14.98
C ASP A 435 40.57 26.72 -15.43
N PHE A 436 39.70 25.72 -15.41
CA PHE A 436 39.99 24.38 -15.96
C PHE A 436 40.32 24.44 -17.46
N TYR A 437 39.54 25.17 -18.23
CA TYR A 437 39.71 25.36 -19.67
C TYR A 437 41.08 26.02 -19.98
N ARG A 438 41.50 27.00 -19.20
CA ARG A 438 42.82 27.60 -19.35
C ARG A 438 43.93 26.56 -19.11
N LEU A 439 43.85 25.76 -18.06
CA LEU A 439 44.80 24.69 -17.79
C LEU A 439 44.80 23.65 -18.90
N LEU A 440 43.66 23.28 -19.44
CA LEU A 440 43.51 22.33 -20.54
C LEU A 440 44.22 22.84 -21.83
N LYS A 441 44.06 24.14 -22.15
CA LYS A 441 44.74 24.79 -23.28
C LYS A 441 46.27 24.88 -23.13
N MET A 442 46.78 24.85 -21.89
CA MET A 442 48.24 24.86 -21.62
C MET A 442 48.89 23.48 -21.78
N GLN A 443 48.08 22.41 -21.91
CA GLN A 443 48.65 21.07 -22.13
C GLN A 443 49.20 20.93 -23.55
N PRO A 444 50.32 20.25 -23.73
CA PRO A 444 51.01 20.14 -25.05
C PRO A 444 50.33 19.14 -25.97
N GLU A 445 49.49 18.22 -25.45
CA GLU A 445 48.92 17.13 -26.23
C GLU A 445 47.76 17.61 -27.13
N THR A 446 47.66 17.03 -28.33
CA THR A 446 46.61 17.33 -29.33
C THR A 446 45.24 16.96 -28.83
N GLU A 447 45.13 15.93 -28.03
CA GLU A 447 43.89 15.48 -27.37
C GLU A 447 43.37 16.53 -26.42
N ALA A 448 44.26 17.25 -25.72
CA ALA A 448 43.86 18.36 -24.85
C ALA A 448 43.24 19.53 -25.64
N GLN A 449 43.78 19.83 -26.82
CA GLN A 449 43.23 20.84 -27.71
C GLN A 449 41.87 20.42 -28.26
N GLY A 450 41.69 19.14 -28.59
CA GLY A 450 40.40 18.57 -28.99
C GLY A 450 39.35 18.70 -27.90
N LEU A 451 39.68 18.36 -26.66
CA LEU A 451 38.79 18.54 -25.48
C LEU A 451 38.44 20.00 -25.22
N ALA A 452 39.42 20.89 -25.36
CA ALA A 452 39.19 22.33 -25.22
C ALA A 452 38.19 22.83 -26.27
N LEU A 453 38.37 22.42 -27.54
CA LEU A 453 37.47 22.84 -28.62
C LEU A 453 36.06 22.32 -28.42
N SER A 454 35.87 21.04 -28.08
CA SER A 454 34.54 20.45 -27.86
C SER A 454 33.79 21.06 -26.67
N SER A 455 34.50 21.53 -25.66
CA SER A 455 33.91 22.17 -24.48
C SER A 455 33.73 23.70 -24.57
N GLU A 456 34.23 24.34 -25.63
CA GLU A 456 34.28 25.80 -25.76
C GLU A 456 32.89 26.46 -25.68
N LEU A 457 31.88 25.87 -26.34
CA LEU A 457 30.50 26.37 -26.31
C LEU A 457 29.93 26.50 -24.91
N PHE A 458 30.26 25.57 -24.02
CA PHE A 458 29.75 25.47 -22.66
C PHE A 458 30.59 26.21 -21.63
N ILE A 459 31.79 26.67 -21.97
CA ILE A 459 32.70 27.31 -21.03
C ILE A 459 32.87 28.80 -21.34
N THR A 460 33.14 29.15 -22.61
CA THR A 460 33.35 30.52 -23.05
C THR A 460 32.28 31.00 -24.02
N GLY A 461 31.53 30.09 -24.65
CA GLY A 461 30.45 30.36 -25.56
C GLY A 461 29.14 30.78 -24.89
N THR A 462 28.03 30.67 -25.62
CA THR A 462 26.70 31.14 -25.17
C THR A 462 26.03 30.26 -24.11
N LEU A 463 26.48 29.01 -23.93
CA LEU A 463 25.91 28.05 -22.99
C LEU A 463 26.74 27.92 -21.69
N ASN A 464 27.35 29.02 -21.22
CA ASN A 464 28.35 29.02 -20.14
C ASN A 464 27.76 29.13 -18.72
N THR A 465 26.51 28.75 -18.52
CA THR A 465 25.79 28.87 -17.24
C THR A 465 26.54 28.22 -16.08
N PHE A 466 27.14 27.05 -16.28
CA PHE A 466 27.85 26.29 -15.27
C PHE A 466 29.35 26.65 -15.14
N ALA A 467 29.84 27.58 -15.95
CA ALA A 467 31.23 28.05 -15.93
C ALA A 467 31.43 29.34 -15.13
N ARG A 468 30.41 29.79 -14.40
CA ARG A 468 30.42 30.97 -13.56
C ARG A 468 30.45 30.58 -12.07
N HIS A 469 30.85 31.48 -11.21
CA HIS A 469 30.80 31.27 -9.77
C HIS A 469 29.37 31.16 -9.28
N THR A 470 29.13 30.29 -8.31
CA THR A 470 27.84 30.15 -7.64
C THR A 470 27.46 31.48 -6.96
N ASN A 471 26.29 32.00 -7.27
CA ASN A 471 25.76 33.25 -6.72
C ASN A 471 24.43 33.06 -5.99
N VAL A 472 24.04 31.81 -5.71
CA VAL A 472 22.79 31.43 -5.02
C VAL A 472 23.11 30.76 -3.67
N ASN A 473 22.11 30.73 -2.78
CA ASN A 473 22.28 30.10 -1.48
C ASN A 473 22.09 28.56 -1.54
N THR A 474 23.16 27.85 -1.82
CA THR A 474 23.17 26.38 -1.86
C THR A 474 23.12 25.72 -0.47
N ARG A 475 23.05 26.51 0.62
CA ARG A 475 22.99 26.04 2.01
C ARG A 475 21.62 26.22 2.65
N ALA A 476 20.62 26.71 1.93
CA ALA A 476 19.26 26.81 2.43
C ALA A 476 18.74 25.41 2.81
N ARG A 477 17.86 25.37 3.80
CA ARG A 477 17.25 24.13 4.30
C ARG A 477 16.36 23.47 3.25
N ILE A 478 15.62 24.28 2.50
CA ILE A 478 14.74 23.83 1.42
C ILE A 478 15.27 24.46 0.14
N ILE A 479 15.62 23.63 -0.84
CA ILE A 479 16.12 24.08 -2.13
C ILE A 479 15.32 23.41 -3.23
N ASP A 480 14.87 24.22 -4.15
CA ASP A 480 14.19 23.78 -5.37
C ASP A 480 15.10 24.12 -6.57
N TYR A 481 15.58 23.08 -7.24
CA TYR A 481 16.36 23.20 -8.47
C TYR A 481 15.40 23.15 -9.67
N ASP A 482 14.97 24.33 -10.11
CA ASP A 482 14.14 24.51 -11.28
C ASP A 482 15.01 24.42 -12.55
N ILE A 483 14.89 23.31 -13.26
CA ILE A 483 15.67 23.02 -14.48
C ILE A 483 14.82 23.07 -15.76
N ARG A 484 13.60 23.57 -15.70
CA ARG A 484 12.65 23.60 -16.82
C ARG A 484 13.20 24.32 -18.07
N GLU A 485 13.92 25.41 -17.89
CA GLU A 485 14.39 26.25 -18.97
C GLU A 485 15.81 25.90 -19.47
N LEU A 486 16.38 24.76 -19.09
CA LEU A 486 17.73 24.37 -19.52
C LEU A 486 17.88 24.13 -21.02
N GLY A 487 16.79 23.72 -21.70
CA GLY A 487 16.85 23.30 -23.09
C GLY A 487 17.57 21.97 -23.31
N GLU A 488 17.37 21.35 -24.46
CA GLU A 488 17.86 19.99 -24.73
C GLU A 488 19.38 19.85 -24.68
N GLN A 489 20.13 20.88 -25.10
CA GLN A 489 21.60 20.82 -25.12
C GLN A 489 22.24 20.92 -23.75
N LEU A 490 21.67 21.72 -22.85
CA LEU A 490 22.17 21.89 -21.48
C LEU A 490 21.60 20.88 -20.51
N MET A 491 20.49 20.21 -20.83
CA MET A 491 19.81 19.30 -19.92
C MET A 491 20.72 18.19 -19.37
N PRO A 492 21.54 17.46 -20.15
CA PRO A 492 22.44 16.45 -19.60
C PRO A 492 23.47 17.02 -18.63
N LEU A 493 24.03 18.17 -18.97
CA LEU A 493 25.02 18.85 -18.15
C LEU A 493 24.38 19.41 -16.86
N GLY A 494 23.21 20.07 -17.00
CA GLY A 494 22.48 20.59 -15.87
C GLY A 494 22.02 19.52 -14.90
N MET A 495 21.56 18.41 -15.42
CA MET A 495 21.19 17.24 -14.62
C MET A 495 22.40 16.73 -13.82
N LEU A 496 23.56 16.58 -14.47
CA LEU A 496 24.79 16.14 -13.84
C LEU A 496 25.23 17.07 -12.70
N VAL A 497 25.26 18.39 -12.96
CA VAL A 497 25.67 19.41 -11.97
C VAL A 497 24.70 19.47 -10.80
N THR A 498 23.40 19.42 -11.06
CA THR A 498 22.38 19.44 -10.01
C THR A 498 22.44 18.19 -9.14
N LEU A 499 22.64 17.00 -9.75
CA LEU A 499 22.78 15.76 -9.00
C LEU A 499 24.07 15.74 -8.15
N ASP A 500 25.17 16.29 -8.64
CA ASP A 500 26.41 16.46 -7.85
C ASP A 500 26.18 17.39 -6.65
N ALA A 501 25.51 18.53 -6.86
CA ALA A 501 25.17 19.47 -5.79
C ALA A 501 24.27 18.81 -4.72
N ILE A 502 23.24 18.07 -5.13
CA ILE A 502 22.36 17.31 -4.22
C ILE A 502 23.16 16.27 -3.43
N TYR A 503 23.98 15.47 -4.09
CA TYR A 503 24.78 14.44 -3.44
C TYR A 503 25.74 15.03 -2.40
N ASN A 504 26.44 16.10 -2.74
CA ASN A 504 27.34 16.76 -1.80
C ASN A 504 26.60 17.33 -0.59
N ARG A 505 25.40 17.89 -0.80
CA ARG A 505 24.57 18.37 0.31
C ARG A 505 24.14 17.21 1.23
N VAL A 506 23.78 16.06 0.68
CA VAL A 506 23.47 14.85 1.45
C VAL A 506 24.66 14.44 2.34
N ILE A 507 25.87 14.42 1.78
CA ILE A 507 27.09 14.07 2.54
C ILE A 507 27.37 15.05 3.65
N GLN A 508 27.27 16.36 3.38
CA GLN A 508 27.44 17.43 4.39
C GLN A 508 26.43 17.26 5.53
N ASN A 509 25.17 17.06 5.21
CA ASN A 509 24.11 16.86 6.19
C ASN A 509 24.32 15.60 7.03
N TRP A 510 24.73 14.49 6.40
CA TRP A 510 25.06 13.27 7.09
C TRP A 510 26.19 13.46 8.12
N LYS A 511 27.29 14.11 7.70
CA LYS A 511 28.40 14.46 8.61
C LYS A 511 27.96 15.39 9.75
N ALA A 512 27.00 16.27 9.49
CA ALA A 512 26.39 17.15 10.49
C ALA A 512 25.27 16.48 11.33
N GLY A 513 24.98 15.18 11.11
CA GLY A 513 23.91 14.45 11.80
C GLY A 513 22.49 14.81 11.36
N ARG A 514 22.34 15.54 10.26
CA ARG A 514 21.04 15.94 9.69
C ARG A 514 20.56 14.94 8.62
N ARG A 515 19.25 14.81 8.49
CA ARG A 515 18.62 14.05 7.43
C ARG A 515 18.35 14.91 6.21
N THR A 516 18.34 14.28 5.03
CA THR A 516 18.00 14.94 3.77
C THR A 516 16.88 14.18 3.07
N TRP A 517 15.84 14.90 2.69
CA TRP A 517 14.76 14.42 1.83
C TRP A 517 14.99 14.94 0.42
N ILE A 518 14.95 14.06 -0.56
CA ILE A 518 15.12 14.39 -1.97
C ILE A 518 13.82 14.07 -2.68
N VAL A 519 13.28 15.05 -3.39
CA VAL A 519 12.09 14.90 -4.22
C VAL A 519 12.48 15.13 -5.67
N CYS A 520 12.26 14.15 -6.52
CA CYS A 520 12.57 14.25 -7.95
C CYS A 520 11.27 14.13 -8.74
N ASP A 521 10.86 15.22 -9.36
CA ASP A 521 9.71 15.20 -10.27
C ASP A 521 10.12 14.66 -11.64
N GLU A 522 9.17 14.15 -12.38
CA GLU A 522 9.35 13.45 -13.67
C GLU A 522 10.57 12.52 -13.68
N PHE A 523 10.58 11.62 -12.67
CA PHE A 523 11.72 10.76 -12.35
C PHE A 523 12.24 9.92 -13.53
N TYR A 524 11.40 9.61 -14.52
CA TYR A 524 11.80 8.88 -15.72
C TYR A 524 12.85 9.64 -16.56
N LEU A 525 12.93 10.96 -16.46
CA LEU A 525 13.92 11.78 -17.19
C LEU A 525 15.35 11.40 -16.80
N LEU A 526 15.57 10.95 -15.55
CA LEU A 526 16.87 10.52 -15.07
C LEU A 526 17.40 9.29 -15.79
N PHE A 527 16.54 8.50 -16.41
CA PHE A 527 16.89 7.27 -17.12
C PHE A 527 17.11 7.47 -18.63
N ARG A 528 16.91 8.67 -19.13
CA ARG A 528 17.21 9.01 -20.53
C ARG A 528 18.71 9.03 -20.83
N TYR A 529 19.52 9.32 -19.80
CA TYR A 529 20.97 9.38 -19.92
C TYR A 529 21.61 8.31 -19.04
N GLU A 530 22.53 7.54 -19.62
CA GLU A 530 23.18 6.43 -18.91
C GLU A 530 23.91 6.88 -17.63
N TYR A 531 24.57 8.04 -17.69
CA TYR A 531 25.25 8.61 -16.53
C TYR A 531 24.26 8.88 -15.38
N SER A 532 23.19 9.64 -15.62
CA SER A 532 22.22 9.97 -14.57
C SER A 532 21.53 8.73 -14.02
N SER A 533 21.23 7.75 -14.88
CA SER A 533 20.69 6.45 -14.47
C SER A 533 21.63 5.71 -13.52
N ASN A 534 22.92 5.58 -13.88
CA ASN A 534 23.91 4.92 -13.06
C ASN A 534 24.20 5.66 -11.75
N PHE A 535 24.28 6.98 -11.81
CA PHE A 535 24.46 7.83 -10.63
C PHE A 535 23.30 7.66 -9.66
N PHE A 536 22.07 7.80 -10.14
CA PHE A 536 20.88 7.71 -9.31
C PHE A 536 20.69 6.31 -8.71
N TYR A 537 21.02 5.25 -9.46
CA TYR A 537 20.98 3.89 -8.93
C TYR A 537 21.96 3.68 -7.78
N LYS A 538 23.17 4.21 -7.90
CA LYS A 538 24.18 4.17 -6.83
C LYS A 538 23.70 4.97 -5.61
N LEU A 539 23.15 6.16 -5.84
CA LEU A 539 22.59 7.01 -4.79
C LEU A 539 21.42 6.32 -4.10
N TRP A 540 20.46 5.80 -4.86
CA TRP A 540 19.28 5.11 -4.34
C TRP A 540 19.61 3.96 -3.38
N LYS A 541 20.62 3.16 -3.75
CA LYS A 541 21.11 2.05 -2.92
C LYS A 541 21.81 2.51 -1.64
N ARG A 542 22.50 3.64 -1.69
CA ARG A 542 23.38 4.11 -0.61
C ARG A 542 22.76 5.19 0.25
N ILE A 543 21.71 5.85 -0.21
CA ILE A 543 21.14 7.04 0.44
C ILE A 543 20.77 6.81 1.91
N ARG A 544 20.31 5.61 2.24
CA ARG A 544 20.04 5.21 3.63
C ARG A 544 21.28 5.32 4.52
N LYS A 545 22.47 4.94 4.02
CA LYS A 545 23.73 5.06 4.75
C LYS A 545 24.01 6.52 5.13
N TYR A 546 23.58 7.45 4.29
CA TYR A 546 23.75 8.88 4.48
C TYR A 546 22.55 9.55 5.15
N ASN A 547 21.70 8.76 5.82
CA ASN A 547 20.50 9.26 6.50
C ASN A 547 19.57 10.05 5.57
N GLY A 548 19.51 9.69 4.29
CA GLY A 548 18.67 10.36 3.29
C GLY A 548 17.49 9.48 2.84
N LEU A 549 16.48 10.13 2.28
CA LEU A 549 15.28 9.51 1.72
C LEU A 549 14.96 10.14 0.36
N ILE A 550 14.69 9.32 -0.65
CA ILE A 550 14.36 9.78 -2.00
C ILE A 550 12.89 9.50 -2.30
N THR A 551 12.24 10.45 -2.95
CA THR A 551 10.89 10.32 -3.52
C THR A 551 10.97 10.60 -5.03
N GLY A 552 10.65 9.61 -5.85
CA GLY A 552 10.51 9.78 -7.30
C GLY A 552 9.05 9.92 -7.69
N LEU A 553 8.70 10.96 -8.45
CA LEU A 553 7.38 11.14 -9.02
C LEU A 553 7.43 10.84 -10.51
N THR A 554 6.45 10.10 -11.02
CA THR A 554 6.32 9.88 -12.46
C THR A 554 4.87 9.69 -12.86
N GLN A 555 4.53 10.23 -14.00
CA GLN A 555 3.24 10.00 -14.67
C GLN A 555 3.32 8.88 -15.72
N ASN A 556 4.49 8.47 -16.11
CA ASN A 556 4.77 7.53 -17.19
C ASN A 556 5.44 6.27 -16.65
N VAL A 557 4.65 5.35 -16.12
CA VAL A 557 5.17 4.12 -15.52
C VAL A 557 5.78 3.21 -16.59
N ASP A 558 5.15 3.10 -17.78
CA ASP A 558 5.68 2.29 -18.88
C ASP A 558 7.09 2.75 -19.30
N GLU A 559 7.29 4.07 -19.44
CA GLU A 559 8.59 4.63 -19.79
C GLU A 559 9.65 4.38 -18.70
N LEU A 560 9.26 4.52 -17.43
CA LEU A 560 10.12 4.19 -16.29
C LEU A 560 10.52 2.71 -16.31
N LEU A 561 9.58 1.80 -16.56
CA LEU A 561 9.80 0.36 -16.53
C LEU A 561 10.57 -0.20 -17.73
N ARG A 562 10.85 0.61 -18.76
CA ARG A 562 11.77 0.26 -19.85
C ARG A 562 13.21 0.16 -19.35
N SER A 563 13.56 0.87 -18.29
CA SER A 563 14.86 0.75 -17.64
C SER A 563 14.85 -0.39 -16.62
N ASP A 564 15.71 -1.40 -16.79
CA ASP A 564 15.88 -2.49 -15.82
C ASP A 564 16.31 -1.94 -14.45
N THR A 565 17.12 -0.89 -14.46
CA THR A 565 17.57 -0.19 -13.25
C THR A 565 16.38 0.42 -12.49
N ALA A 566 15.51 1.13 -13.18
CA ALA A 566 14.32 1.73 -12.58
C ALA A 566 13.32 0.66 -12.08
N ARG A 567 13.17 -0.42 -12.84
CA ARG A 567 12.35 -1.59 -12.44
C ARG A 567 12.83 -2.19 -11.13
N LEU A 568 14.15 -2.38 -10.97
CA LEU A 568 14.75 -2.87 -9.73
C LEU A 568 14.57 -1.88 -8.56
N MET A 569 14.68 -0.58 -8.82
CA MET A 569 14.46 0.45 -7.79
C MET A 569 13.00 0.44 -7.30
N LEU A 570 12.04 0.36 -8.20
CA LEU A 570 10.62 0.30 -7.87
C LEU A 570 10.26 -0.97 -7.08
N ALA A 571 10.73 -2.14 -7.54
CA ALA A 571 10.45 -3.42 -6.90
C ALA A 571 11.01 -3.49 -5.46
N ASN A 572 12.16 -2.88 -5.21
CA ASN A 572 12.83 -2.85 -3.91
C ASN A 572 12.36 -1.69 -3.00
N SER A 573 11.44 -0.84 -3.44
CA SER A 573 10.91 0.25 -2.62
C SER A 573 9.80 -0.26 -1.70
N GLU A 574 9.94 0.01 -0.41
CA GLU A 574 8.95 -0.40 0.59
C GLU A 574 7.81 0.60 0.77
N PHE A 575 7.96 1.81 0.22
CA PHE A 575 6.93 2.84 0.28
C PHE A 575 6.53 3.30 -1.12
N LEU A 576 5.30 3.02 -1.52
CA LEU A 576 4.76 3.39 -2.84
C LEU A 576 3.39 4.01 -2.67
N ILE A 577 3.15 5.10 -3.40
CA ILE A 577 1.82 5.69 -3.56
C ILE A 577 1.44 5.55 -5.03
N MET A 578 0.40 4.76 -5.28
CA MET A 578 -0.15 4.51 -6.60
C MET A 578 -1.52 5.16 -6.69
N LEU A 579 -1.60 6.23 -7.43
CA LEU A 579 -2.83 6.95 -7.73
C LEU A 579 -3.49 6.37 -9.00
N ASN A 580 -4.41 7.10 -9.62
CA ASN A 580 -5.05 6.65 -10.85
C ASN A 580 -4.01 6.33 -11.95
N GLN A 581 -4.13 5.16 -12.58
CA GLN A 581 -3.19 4.65 -13.58
C GLN A 581 -3.85 4.44 -14.94
N SER A 582 -3.05 4.52 -16.00
CA SER A 582 -3.47 4.10 -17.33
C SER A 582 -3.72 2.58 -17.40
N ALA A 583 -4.45 2.11 -18.41
CA ALA A 583 -4.72 0.68 -18.56
C ALA A 583 -3.45 -0.16 -18.74
N THR A 584 -2.47 0.38 -19.46
CA THR A 584 -1.18 -0.27 -19.73
C THR A 584 -0.35 -0.37 -18.45
N ASP A 585 -0.19 0.76 -17.74
CA ASP A 585 0.61 0.84 -16.51
C ASP A 585 0.10 -0.06 -15.41
N ARG A 586 -1.24 -0.18 -15.26
CA ARG A 586 -1.87 -1.08 -14.28
C ARG A 586 -1.42 -2.53 -14.47
N GLY A 587 -1.39 -3.01 -15.71
CA GLY A 587 -1.00 -4.39 -16.02
C GLY A 587 0.45 -4.68 -15.64
N GLU A 588 1.35 -3.75 -15.90
CA GLU A 588 2.77 -3.88 -15.55
C GLU A 588 2.99 -3.78 -14.03
N LEU A 589 2.32 -2.84 -13.36
CA LEU A 589 2.39 -2.70 -11.90
C LEU A 589 1.81 -3.91 -11.18
N ALA A 590 0.69 -4.46 -11.67
CA ALA A 590 0.09 -5.66 -11.10
C ALA A 590 1.05 -6.85 -11.09
N LYS A 591 1.75 -7.07 -12.21
CA LYS A 591 2.75 -8.13 -12.35
C LYS A 591 3.96 -7.90 -11.45
N LEU A 592 4.49 -6.66 -11.45
CA LEU A 592 5.70 -6.33 -10.71
C LEU A 592 5.52 -6.36 -9.19
N LEU A 593 4.36 -5.90 -8.71
CA LEU A 593 4.07 -5.70 -7.28
C LEU A 593 3.11 -6.74 -6.69
N ASN A 594 2.66 -7.72 -7.49
CA ASN A 594 1.67 -8.74 -7.13
C ASN A 594 0.36 -8.14 -6.57
N ILE A 595 -0.20 -7.17 -7.30
CA ILE A 595 -1.46 -6.51 -6.95
C ILE A 595 -2.62 -7.35 -7.47
N SER A 596 -3.60 -7.67 -6.62
CA SER A 596 -4.79 -8.43 -7.02
C SER A 596 -5.75 -7.59 -7.85
N ASP A 597 -6.63 -8.25 -8.63
CA ASP A 597 -7.65 -7.57 -9.45
C ASP A 597 -8.59 -6.67 -8.62
N THR A 598 -8.92 -7.09 -7.41
CA THR A 598 -9.73 -6.29 -6.47
C THR A 598 -8.99 -5.02 -6.05
N GLN A 599 -7.69 -5.13 -5.77
CA GLN A 599 -6.87 -3.97 -5.41
C GLN A 599 -6.65 -3.04 -6.60
N LEU A 600 -6.53 -3.57 -7.83
CA LEU A 600 -6.43 -2.76 -9.05
C LEU A 600 -7.63 -1.83 -9.25
N GLY A 601 -8.81 -2.19 -8.74
CA GLY A 601 -9.99 -1.32 -8.73
C GLY A 601 -9.74 0.03 -8.05
N TYR A 602 -8.86 0.09 -7.04
CA TYR A 602 -8.53 1.32 -6.32
C TYR A 602 -7.56 2.26 -7.03
N ILE A 603 -6.98 1.85 -8.17
CA ILE A 603 -6.14 2.69 -9.04
C ILE A 603 -6.70 2.79 -10.45
N THR A 604 -7.99 2.44 -10.63
CA THR A 604 -8.68 2.40 -11.91
C THR A 604 -9.80 3.42 -11.94
N ASN A 605 -9.68 4.47 -12.75
CA ASN A 605 -10.69 5.53 -12.91
C ASN A 605 -11.17 6.11 -11.57
N VAL A 606 -10.25 6.28 -10.64
CA VAL A 606 -10.55 6.85 -9.31
C VAL A 606 -10.35 8.37 -9.31
N PRO A 607 -11.05 9.10 -8.41
CA PRO A 607 -10.83 10.53 -8.24
C PRO A 607 -9.39 10.88 -7.84
N ALA A 608 -9.00 12.14 -8.10
CA ALA A 608 -7.69 12.64 -7.65
C ALA A 608 -7.53 12.49 -6.12
N GLY A 609 -6.35 12.10 -5.68
CA GLY A 609 -6.05 11.83 -4.27
C GLY A 609 -6.54 10.47 -3.75
N CYS A 610 -7.09 9.62 -4.60
CA CYS A 610 -7.46 8.24 -4.28
C CYS A 610 -6.49 7.25 -4.91
N GLY A 611 -6.25 6.13 -4.24
CA GLY A 611 -5.32 5.12 -4.76
C GLY A 611 -4.97 4.00 -3.78
N LEU A 612 -3.79 3.43 -3.98
CA LEU A 612 -3.18 2.42 -3.11
C LEU A 612 -1.88 2.97 -2.50
N ILE A 613 -1.70 2.76 -1.22
CA ILE A 613 -0.45 3.03 -0.51
C ILE A 613 0.16 1.70 -0.03
N ARG A 614 1.41 1.46 -0.42
CA ARG A 614 2.23 0.37 0.10
C ARG A 614 3.17 0.91 1.16
N CYS A 615 3.17 0.28 2.33
CA CYS A 615 4.13 0.57 3.39
C CYS A 615 4.62 -0.75 3.98
N ALA A 616 5.87 -1.09 3.76
CA ALA A 616 6.44 -2.40 4.03
C ALA A 616 5.64 -3.53 3.32
N GLY A 617 5.08 -4.47 4.07
CA GLY A 617 4.24 -5.55 3.55
C GLY A 617 2.75 -5.21 3.37
N ASN A 618 2.30 -4.04 3.86
CA ASN A 618 0.89 -3.65 3.81
C ASN A 618 0.58 -2.88 2.52
N LEU A 619 -0.50 -3.26 1.84
CA LEU A 619 -1.03 -2.55 0.68
C LEU A 619 -2.46 -2.11 0.99
N VAL A 620 -2.67 -0.82 1.20
CA VAL A 620 -3.90 -0.25 1.74
C VAL A 620 -4.53 0.71 0.74
N PRO A 621 -5.82 0.57 0.42
CA PRO A 621 -6.54 1.57 -0.36
C PRO A 621 -6.74 2.85 0.47
N PHE A 622 -6.51 4.01 -0.15
CA PHE A 622 -6.60 5.27 0.56
C PHE A 622 -7.35 6.34 -0.21
N THR A 623 -7.84 7.32 0.53
CA THR A 623 -8.39 8.57 0.03
C THR A 623 -7.73 9.73 0.76
N ASN A 624 -7.28 10.72 0.00
CA ASN A 624 -6.74 11.96 0.55
C ASN A 624 -7.43 13.15 -0.15
N SER A 625 -8.48 13.65 0.47
CA SER A 625 -9.22 14.83 -0.01
C SER A 625 -8.75 16.06 0.77
N PHE A 626 -7.87 16.84 0.18
CA PHE A 626 -7.39 18.07 0.79
C PHE A 626 -8.43 19.19 0.67
N PRO A 627 -8.71 19.99 1.73
CA PRO A 627 -9.68 21.08 1.68
C PRO A 627 -9.25 22.17 0.66
N THR A 628 -10.09 22.39 -0.36
CA THR A 628 -9.77 23.28 -1.50
C THR A 628 -9.90 24.77 -1.18
N ASP A 629 -10.60 25.12 -0.11
CA ASP A 629 -10.83 26.50 0.35
C ASP A 629 -9.65 27.09 1.14
N THR A 630 -8.63 26.29 1.44
CA THR A 630 -7.48 26.71 2.27
C THR A 630 -6.40 27.42 1.46
N LYS A 631 -5.69 28.36 2.13
CA LYS A 631 -4.51 29.00 1.55
C LYS A 631 -3.43 27.98 1.18
N LEU A 632 -3.27 26.93 1.99
CA LEU A 632 -2.29 25.88 1.75
C LEU A 632 -2.60 25.09 0.49
N TYR A 633 -3.88 24.77 0.23
CA TYR A 633 -4.28 24.16 -1.05
C TYR A 633 -3.85 25.00 -2.24
N ARG A 634 -4.10 26.33 -2.20
CA ARG A 634 -3.75 27.27 -3.27
C ARG A 634 -2.24 27.39 -3.51
N LEU A 635 -1.42 27.13 -2.48
CA LEU A 635 0.05 27.06 -2.61
C LEU A 635 0.50 25.73 -3.24
N MET A 636 -0.23 24.65 -3.02
CA MET A 636 0.14 23.31 -3.47
C MET A 636 -0.47 22.91 -4.81
N THR A 637 -1.63 23.51 -5.20
CA THR A 637 -2.31 23.13 -6.44
C THR A 637 -1.46 23.42 -7.68
N THR A 638 -1.53 22.53 -8.67
CA THR A 638 -0.89 22.73 -9.98
C THR A 638 -1.84 23.35 -11.00
N LYS A 639 -3.14 23.48 -10.66
CA LYS A 639 -4.14 24.06 -11.55
C LYS A 639 -3.99 25.59 -11.62
N PRO A 640 -3.78 26.17 -12.80
CA PRO A 640 -3.51 27.62 -12.93
C PRO A 640 -4.62 28.51 -12.36
N ASP A 641 -5.88 28.11 -12.53
CA ASP A 641 -7.04 28.91 -12.10
C ASP A 641 -7.24 28.92 -10.57
N GLU A 642 -6.68 27.94 -9.88
CA GLU A 642 -6.81 27.75 -8.43
C GLU A 642 -5.57 28.22 -7.64
N ARG A 643 -4.46 28.56 -8.33
CA ARG A 643 -3.23 29.06 -7.71
C ARG A 643 -3.43 30.43 -7.05
N LEU A 644 -2.69 30.68 -5.98
CA LEU A 644 -2.54 32.05 -5.46
C LEU A 644 -1.91 32.93 -6.56
N LYS A 645 -2.58 33.99 -6.93
CA LYS A 645 -1.97 35.06 -7.74
C LYS A 645 -0.95 35.78 -6.83
N GLU A 646 0.27 35.95 -7.32
CA GLU A 646 1.31 36.73 -6.67
C GLU A 646 0.92 38.18 -6.48
#